data_e481d001cadc8ee75e9d3d76da7f072f
#
_entry.id   e481d001cadc8ee75e9d3d76da7f072f
#
_cell.length_a   1.000
_cell.length_b   1.000
_cell.length_c   1.000
_cell.angle_alpha   90.00
_cell.angle_beta   90.00
_cell.angle_gamma   90.00
#
_symmetry.space_group_name_H-M   'P 1'
#
loop_
_entity.id
_entity.type
_entity.pdbx_description
1 polymer ?
#
loop_
_entity_poly.entity_id
_entity_poly.type
_entity_poly.pdbx_seq_one_letter_code
_entity_poly.pdbx_strand_id
1 'polypeptide(L)'
;MELEITTLINHKEEPKKSEKTWRAIQRVGQAVSLAVGRFVTVGEAIAGENEELKEEMYFACQEARRAGESIAQLTDVGSFDQPESDARATVYTDKTGMIKAARLLLSSVTKVLVLADKVVIKQIINSRIKVLATLEHLEKVSGFQEFVQIFSQFGNEMVKFAHLTGDRQNDLKDEKKKARMAAARAILEKCTMMLLTASKTCLRHPDCESARINKGGVFHRMRLALDQVIEIVTDSRSNGENEIHPTSIYADINEFKMKVEGLRDNLNGITKETLTAMLEVILEHTEDFTDSAYTSHEHRERILELSRQARVELEQLVAVWKQAQLLKAKEATEDMELAIIKTRQCMSELRRELQNTVVESAGELLKCYMDHVVLKALKASGVEENLEALAEGTSKLSEQKEQLSETSRLLRHISGTEPLEITCLHAEETFRVIGPQIISAAQTLALHPSSKIAKENLEVFCEAWESQLNDMIILLKEINDVFEGRKGEKRAYLSLPRPGKHTANLKVVKAVKLDAEEQAKIAKLGLELRLHTSDVDAETERWEDQDNEILRQAQSMSSMAYSMYLFTRGEGLLKTTQDLFHQAEIFAEESLRLHSSLHALSNQLEEDEKSPLLMEAERFPALSQQLQMTCRTPVHGKAATFTKVDTSIQETTNMMTVLIKVLSLCYKLLKKCKVDQTLMGSPHGWQGNQLQTVANGESLEGKNTDTFGAKSLERHMANLTFLESK
;
A
#
# COMPACT_ATOMS: atom_id res chain seq x y z
N MET A 1 -33.83 -2.11 -8.61
CA MET A 1 -34.60 -0.84 -8.67
C MET A 1 -34.74 -0.33 -10.09
N GLU A 2 -33.66 -0.06 -10.83
CA GLU A 2 -33.71 0.45 -12.20
C GLU A 2 -34.41 -0.53 -13.18
N LEU A 3 -34.12 -1.82 -13.08
CA LEU A 3 -34.77 -2.87 -13.87
C LEU A 3 -36.26 -3.02 -13.54
N GLU A 4 -36.64 -2.86 -12.29
CA GLU A 4 -38.02 -2.93 -11.81
C GLU A 4 -38.83 -1.72 -12.27
N ILE A 5 -38.26 -0.51 -12.23
CA ILE A 5 -38.87 0.71 -12.73
C ILE A 5 -39.04 0.65 -14.27
N THR A 6 -38.01 0.15 -14.97
CA THR A 6 -38.06 -0.04 -16.43
C THR A 6 -39.15 -1.04 -16.80
N THR A 7 -39.38 -2.07 -16.04
CA THR A 7 -40.47 -3.05 -16.23
C THR A 7 -41.84 -2.41 -16.07
N LEU A 8 -42.01 -1.53 -15.06
CA LEU A 8 -43.24 -0.78 -14.85
C LEU A 8 -43.58 0.20 -16.00
N ILE A 9 -42.57 0.87 -16.57
CA ILE A 9 -42.73 1.87 -17.62
C ILE A 9 -43.00 1.21 -18.98
N ASN A 10 -42.35 0.06 -19.28
CA ASN A 10 -42.44 -0.62 -20.58
C ASN A 10 -43.61 -1.58 -20.72
N HIS A 11 -44.49 -1.69 -19.74
CA HIS A 11 -45.67 -2.53 -19.83
C HIS A 11 -46.63 -1.99 -20.90
N LYS A 12 -46.73 -2.67 -22.07
CA LYS A 12 -47.68 -2.35 -23.14
C LYS A 12 -49.12 -2.59 -22.69
N GLU A 13 -50.02 -1.67 -23.04
CA GLU A 13 -51.44 -1.80 -22.79
C GLU A 13 -52.02 -2.99 -23.55
N GLU A 14 -52.47 -4.03 -22.82
CA GLU A 14 -53.43 -5.00 -23.33
C GLU A 14 -54.68 -5.02 -22.45
N PRO A 15 -55.90 -5.02 -23.04
CA PRO A 15 -57.13 -4.71 -22.30
C PRO A 15 -57.67 -5.81 -21.39
N LYS A 16 -56.94 -6.93 -21.20
CA LYS A 16 -57.33 -7.99 -20.27
C LYS A 16 -56.16 -8.51 -19.48
N LYS A 17 -55.71 -7.77 -18.49
CA LYS A 17 -54.69 -8.27 -17.56
C LYS A 17 -55.34 -9.04 -16.40
N SER A 18 -54.81 -10.25 -16.10
CA SER A 18 -55.35 -11.11 -15.06
C SER A 18 -55.05 -10.49 -13.67
N GLU A 19 -55.85 -10.84 -12.66
CA GLU A 19 -55.65 -10.47 -11.26
C GLU A 19 -54.22 -10.71 -10.76
N LYS A 20 -53.58 -11.77 -11.30
CA LYS A 20 -52.18 -12.11 -11.00
C LYS A 20 -51.21 -11.02 -11.45
N THR A 21 -51.45 -10.38 -12.59
CA THR A 21 -50.63 -9.28 -13.15
C THR A 21 -50.76 -8.04 -12.26
N TRP A 22 -51.97 -7.70 -11.82
CA TRP A 22 -52.22 -6.57 -10.94
C TRP A 22 -51.54 -6.73 -9.60
N ARG A 23 -51.66 -7.90 -8.96
CA ARG A 23 -50.93 -8.21 -7.70
C ARG A 23 -49.40 -8.18 -7.87
N ALA A 24 -48.89 -8.56 -9.04
CA ALA A 24 -47.47 -8.45 -9.35
C ALA A 24 -47.01 -6.99 -9.43
N ILE A 25 -47.77 -6.12 -10.09
CA ILE A 25 -47.51 -4.68 -10.20
C ILE A 25 -47.51 -4.00 -8.84
N GLN A 26 -48.51 -4.30 -8.01
CA GLN A 26 -48.59 -3.77 -6.64
C GLN A 26 -47.41 -4.19 -5.79
N ARG A 27 -46.97 -5.48 -5.88
CA ARG A 27 -45.77 -5.97 -5.18
C ARG A 27 -44.50 -5.24 -5.63
N VAL A 28 -44.35 -4.95 -6.92
CA VAL A 28 -43.21 -4.19 -7.44
C VAL A 28 -43.21 -2.76 -6.88
N GLY A 29 -44.34 -2.07 -6.87
CA GLY A 29 -44.45 -0.73 -6.31
C GLY A 29 -44.13 -0.68 -4.82
N GLN A 30 -44.64 -1.64 -4.05
CA GLN A 30 -44.30 -1.77 -2.63
C GLN A 30 -42.85 -2.10 -2.39
N ALA A 31 -42.24 -2.99 -3.21
CA ALA A 31 -40.82 -3.33 -3.13
C ALA A 31 -39.92 -2.10 -3.44
N VAL A 32 -40.29 -1.29 -4.44
CA VAL A 32 -39.59 -0.03 -4.74
C VAL A 32 -39.66 0.93 -3.57
N SER A 33 -40.85 1.17 -3.01
CA SER A 33 -41.01 2.07 -1.86
C SER A 33 -40.20 1.62 -0.63
N LEU A 34 -40.20 0.32 -0.33
CA LEU A 34 -39.42 -0.24 0.77
C LEU A 34 -37.90 -0.10 0.53
N ALA A 35 -37.43 -0.35 -0.70
CA ALA A 35 -36.04 -0.19 -1.07
C ALA A 35 -35.60 1.28 -0.96
N VAL A 36 -36.43 2.20 -1.40
CA VAL A 36 -36.20 3.65 -1.28
C VAL A 36 -36.17 4.06 0.21
N GLY A 37 -37.09 3.55 1.02
CA GLY A 37 -37.09 3.82 2.46
C GLY A 37 -35.78 3.44 3.13
N ARG A 38 -35.25 2.24 2.85
CA ARG A 38 -33.94 1.80 3.35
C ARG A 38 -32.78 2.68 2.85
N PHE A 39 -32.79 3.00 1.56
CA PHE A 39 -31.79 3.87 0.95
C PHE A 39 -31.77 5.28 1.59
N VAL A 40 -32.94 5.87 1.78
CA VAL A 40 -33.12 7.19 2.41
C VAL A 40 -32.63 7.16 3.88
N THR A 41 -32.91 6.11 4.63
CA THR A 41 -32.40 5.99 6.00
C THR A 41 -30.87 6.06 6.05
N VAL A 42 -30.17 5.41 5.12
CA VAL A 42 -28.71 5.51 5.01
C VAL A 42 -28.28 6.93 4.64
N GLY A 43 -28.96 7.56 3.66
CA GLY A 43 -28.67 8.95 3.27
C GLY A 43 -28.87 9.95 4.42
N GLU A 44 -29.93 9.79 5.19
CA GLU A 44 -30.20 10.63 6.39
C GLU A 44 -29.13 10.42 7.49
N ALA A 45 -28.64 9.20 7.68
CA ALA A 45 -27.55 8.93 8.60
C ALA A 45 -26.25 9.64 8.18
N ILE A 46 -25.88 9.54 6.88
CA ILE A 46 -24.73 10.27 6.31
C ILE A 46 -24.91 11.79 6.49
N ALA A 47 -26.11 12.31 6.27
CA ALA A 47 -26.43 13.73 6.46
C ALA A 47 -26.23 14.17 7.92
N GLY A 48 -26.62 13.32 8.88
CA GLY A 48 -26.47 13.60 10.30
C GLY A 48 -25.02 13.81 10.76
N GLU A 49 -24.09 13.16 10.08
CA GLU A 49 -22.66 13.24 10.37
C GLU A 49 -21.94 14.38 9.63
N ASN A 50 -22.60 15.06 8.69
CA ASN A 50 -22.00 16.05 7.78
C ASN A 50 -22.78 17.36 7.72
N GLU A 51 -22.53 18.26 8.68
CA GLU A 51 -23.27 19.52 8.87
C GLU A 51 -23.42 20.37 7.60
N GLU A 52 -22.35 20.50 6.78
CA GLU A 52 -22.35 21.36 5.59
C GLU A 52 -23.20 20.83 4.43
N LEU A 53 -23.39 19.52 4.33
CA LEU A 53 -24.17 18.88 3.26
C LEU A 53 -25.53 18.39 3.77
N LYS A 54 -25.79 18.60 5.04
CA LYS A 54 -26.97 18.07 5.76
C LYS A 54 -28.28 18.47 5.10
N GLU A 55 -28.49 19.77 4.89
CA GLU A 55 -29.74 20.28 4.32
C GLU A 55 -29.98 19.77 2.90
N GLU A 56 -28.95 19.79 2.06
CA GLU A 56 -29.04 19.35 0.66
C GLU A 56 -29.30 17.85 0.58
N MET A 57 -28.65 17.06 1.43
CA MET A 57 -28.84 15.61 1.52
C MET A 57 -30.24 15.26 2.03
N TYR A 58 -30.71 15.91 3.10
CA TYR A 58 -32.06 15.70 3.60
C TYR A 58 -33.11 16.03 2.57
N PHE A 59 -32.95 17.14 1.83
CA PHE A 59 -33.87 17.52 0.76
C PHE A 59 -33.93 16.43 -0.33
N ALA A 60 -32.78 15.95 -0.82
CA ALA A 60 -32.72 14.88 -1.82
C ALA A 60 -33.32 13.57 -1.31
N CYS A 61 -33.09 13.23 -0.03
CA CYS A 61 -33.72 12.07 0.64
C CYS A 61 -35.23 12.18 0.71
N GLN A 62 -35.77 13.36 1.03
CA GLN A 62 -37.21 13.59 1.07
C GLN A 62 -37.83 13.49 -0.34
N GLU A 63 -37.18 14.03 -1.37
CA GLU A 63 -37.64 13.89 -2.76
C GLU A 63 -37.69 12.41 -3.17
N ALA A 64 -36.64 11.63 -2.84
CA ALA A 64 -36.59 10.19 -3.13
C ALA A 64 -37.72 9.44 -2.42
N ARG A 65 -37.98 9.75 -1.14
CA ARG A 65 -39.07 9.15 -0.36
C ARG A 65 -40.45 9.45 -0.97
N ARG A 66 -40.73 10.71 -1.31
CA ARG A 66 -41.97 11.11 -1.96
C ARG A 66 -42.17 10.42 -3.31
N ALA A 67 -41.12 10.30 -4.09
CA ALA A 67 -41.17 9.62 -5.38
C ALA A 67 -41.46 8.11 -5.21
N GLY A 68 -40.83 7.46 -4.25
CA GLY A 68 -41.09 6.04 -3.91
C GLY A 68 -42.52 5.79 -3.44
N GLU A 69 -43.04 6.66 -2.58
CA GLU A 69 -44.42 6.62 -2.10
C GLU A 69 -45.44 6.87 -3.25
N SER A 70 -45.13 7.81 -4.14
CA SER A 70 -45.96 8.07 -5.33
C SER A 70 -46.04 6.86 -6.24
N ILE A 71 -44.92 6.14 -6.47
CA ILE A 71 -44.88 4.91 -7.26
C ILE A 71 -45.75 3.83 -6.59
N ALA A 72 -45.63 3.66 -5.25
CA ALA A 72 -46.45 2.70 -4.50
C ALA A 72 -47.93 3.03 -4.62
N GLN A 73 -48.32 4.32 -4.48
CA GLN A 73 -49.73 4.76 -4.62
C GLN A 73 -50.26 4.56 -6.04
N LEU A 74 -49.47 4.85 -7.06
CA LEU A 74 -49.90 4.66 -8.47
C LEU A 74 -49.98 3.17 -8.87
N THR A 75 -49.37 2.28 -8.10
CA THR A 75 -49.47 0.83 -8.27
C THR A 75 -50.45 0.15 -7.31
N ASP A 76 -51.01 0.91 -6.35
CA ASP A 76 -52.01 0.39 -5.40
C ASP A 76 -53.39 0.36 -6.05
N VAL A 77 -53.79 -0.80 -6.49
CA VAL A 77 -55.07 -1.07 -7.14
C VAL A 77 -56.06 -1.50 -6.06
N GLY A 78 -56.40 -0.67 -5.13
CA GLY A 78 -57.39 -0.86 -4.03
C GLY A 78 -58.01 -2.24 -3.82
N SER A 79 -58.42 -2.58 -2.63
CA SER A 79 -58.99 -3.89 -2.30
C SER A 79 -60.12 -4.31 -3.28
N PHE A 80 -60.02 -5.50 -3.81
CA PHE A 80 -60.91 -6.09 -4.83
C PHE A 80 -62.38 -6.23 -4.42
N ASP A 81 -62.81 -5.71 -3.24
CA ASP A 81 -64.13 -5.94 -2.68
C ASP A 81 -65.20 -4.88 -2.99
N GLN A 82 -64.91 -3.90 -3.87
CA GLN A 82 -65.96 -2.94 -4.30
C GLN A 82 -66.32 -3.07 -5.78
N PRO A 83 -67.59 -3.18 -6.14
CA PRO A 83 -68.08 -3.51 -7.48
C PRO A 83 -68.18 -2.33 -8.46
N GLU A 84 -67.50 -1.23 -8.29
CA GLU A 84 -67.59 -0.09 -9.26
C GLU A 84 -66.42 -0.11 -10.24
N SER A 85 -66.73 -0.51 -11.47
CA SER A 85 -65.81 -0.84 -12.56
C SER A 85 -65.09 0.35 -13.20
N ASP A 86 -65.49 1.59 -12.98
CA ASP A 86 -64.92 2.77 -13.69
C ASP A 86 -63.73 3.43 -12.95
N ALA A 87 -63.67 3.31 -11.63
CA ALA A 87 -62.58 3.90 -10.85
C ALA A 87 -61.24 3.11 -10.99
N ARG A 88 -61.30 1.82 -11.37
CA ARG A 88 -60.13 0.94 -11.54
C ARG A 88 -59.34 1.23 -12.80
N ALA A 89 -60.03 1.69 -13.87
CA ALA A 89 -59.37 2.01 -15.12
C ALA A 89 -58.58 3.32 -15.06
N THR A 90 -58.98 4.25 -14.19
CA THR A 90 -58.38 5.59 -14.09
C THR A 90 -57.06 5.64 -13.35
N VAL A 91 -56.84 4.77 -12.34
CA VAL A 91 -55.60 4.76 -11.55
C VAL A 91 -54.40 4.21 -12.34
N TYR A 92 -54.64 3.23 -13.23
CA TYR A 92 -53.57 2.66 -14.05
C TYR A 92 -53.33 3.35 -15.37
N THR A 93 -54.22 4.29 -15.77
CA THR A 93 -54.08 5.07 -16.98
C THR A 93 -53.14 6.29 -16.85
N ASP A 94 -52.73 6.64 -15.62
CA ASP A 94 -51.78 7.72 -15.43
C ASP A 94 -50.34 7.31 -15.69
N LYS A 95 -50.04 6.88 -16.93
CA LYS A 95 -48.72 6.61 -17.42
C LYS A 95 -47.81 7.85 -17.29
N THR A 96 -48.35 9.03 -17.37
CA THR A 96 -47.64 10.31 -17.23
C THR A 96 -47.19 10.52 -15.79
N GLY A 97 -48.06 10.23 -14.81
CA GLY A 97 -47.74 10.29 -13.39
C GLY A 97 -46.65 9.29 -13.02
N MET A 98 -46.73 8.04 -13.51
CA MET A 98 -45.71 7.03 -13.28
C MET A 98 -44.35 7.45 -13.86
N ILE A 99 -44.30 7.95 -15.06
CA ILE A 99 -43.05 8.43 -15.68
C ILE A 99 -42.47 9.60 -14.89
N LYS A 100 -43.30 10.55 -14.45
CA LYS A 100 -42.86 11.67 -13.60
C LYS A 100 -42.27 11.18 -12.27
N ALA A 101 -42.97 10.28 -11.56
CA ALA A 101 -42.51 9.70 -10.30
C ALA A 101 -41.19 8.91 -10.48
N ALA A 102 -41.08 8.12 -11.55
CA ALA A 102 -39.87 7.38 -11.85
C ALA A 102 -38.68 8.30 -12.17
N ARG A 103 -38.87 9.35 -12.93
CA ARG A 103 -37.82 10.35 -13.22
C ARG A 103 -37.39 11.11 -11.97
N LEU A 104 -38.36 11.51 -11.14
CA LEU A 104 -38.07 12.17 -9.87
C LEU A 104 -37.26 11.23 -8.94
N LEU A 105 -37.64 9.96 -8.88
CA LEU A 105 -36.91 8.95 -8.07
C LEU A 105 -35.48 8.78 -8.57
N LEU A 106 -35.28 8.59 -9.87
CA LEU A 106 -33.93 8.44 -10.44
C LEU A 106 -33.09 9.70 -10.21
N SER A 107 -33.66 10.88 -10.41
CA SER A 107 -32.98 12.17 -10.19
C SER A 107 -32.58 12.33 -8.72
N SER A 108 -33.48 12.09 -7.78
CA SER A 108 -33.23 12.27 -6.35
C SER A 108 -32.27 11.22 -5.80
N VAL A 109 -32.39 9.96 -6.23
CA VAL A 109 -31.43 8.90 -5.87
C VAL A 109 -30.03 9.24 -6.39
N THR A 110 -29.92 9.68 -7.65
CA THR A 110 -28.65 10.12 -8.22
C THR A 110 -28.06 11.28 -7.41
N LYS A 111 -28.88 12.24 -7.00
CA LYS A 111 -28.44 13.37 -6.19
C LYS A 111 -27.92 12.93 -4.83
N VAL A 112 -28.59 12.01 -4.13
CA VAL A 112 -28.13 11.44 -2.86
C VAL A 112 -26.80 10.73 -3.06
N LEU A 113 -26.62 9.93 -4.12
CA LEU A 113 -25.37 9.24 -4.40
C LEU A 113 -24.21 10.21 -4.67
N VAL A 114 -24.45 11.26 -5.44
CA VAL A 114 -23.44 12.31 -5.70
C VAL A 114 -23.06 13.05 -4.43
N LEU A 115 -24.00 13.34 -3.56
CA LEU A 115 -23.73 13.99 -2.27
C LEU A 115 -22.96 13.06 -1.33
N ALA A 116 -23.31 11.78 -1.30
CA ALA A 116 -22.55 10.78 -0.53
C ALA A 116 -21.11 10.65 -1.04
N ASP A 117 -20.89 10.67 -2.36
CA ASP A 117 -19.56 10.68 -2.95
C ASP A 117 -18.75 11.93 -2.54
N LYS A 118 -19.38 13.12 -2.55
CA LYS A 118 -18.77 14.35 -2.04
C LYS A 118 -18.35 14.26 -0.57
N VAL A 119 -19.15 13.60 0.27
CA VAL A 119 -18.82 13.37 1.68
C VAL A 119 -17.54 12.53 1.81
N VAL A 120 -17.44 11.44 1.05
CA VAL A 120 -16.23 10.57 1.06
C VAL A 120 -15.00 11.35 0.61
N ILE A 121 -15.09 12.10 -0.48
CA ILE A 121 -13.98 12.94 -0.96
C ILE A 121 -13.56 13.94 0.12
N LYS A 122 -14.50 14.60 0.78
CA LYS A 122 -14.24 15.56 1.85
C LYS A 122 -13.57 14.90 3.06
N GLN A 123 -13.98 13.70 3.44
CA GLN A 123 -13.35 12.93 4.50
C GLN A 123 -11.88 12.62 4.17
N ILE A 124 -11.57 12.25 2.93
CA ILE A 124 -10.20 12.01 2.48
C ILE A 124 -9.37 13.31 2.54
N ILE A 125 -9.91 14.44 2.06
CA ILE A 125 -9.24 15.74 2.11
C ILE A 125 -8.94 16.14 3.55
N ASN A 126 -9.92 16.04 4.45
CA ASN A 126 -9.75 16.38 5.86
C ASN A 126 -8.74 15.47 6.57
N SER A 127 -8.75 14.18 6.24
CA SER A 127 -7.76 13.22 6.75
C SER A 127 -6.35 13.55 6.27
N ARG A 128 -6.18 13.92 4.97
CA ARG A 128 -4.90 14.40 4.45
C ARG A 128 -4.39 15.62 5.18
N ILE A 129 -5.25 16.60 5.46
CA ILE A 129 -4.86 17.82 6.19
C ILE A 129 -4.29 17.46 7.57
N LYS A 130 -4.91 16.53 8.28
CA LYS A 130 -4.42 16.06 9.58
C LYS A 130 -3.07 15.33 9.46
N VAL A 131 -2.92 14.46 8.46
CA VAL A 131 -1.64 13.77 8.18
C VAL A 131 -0.54 14.79 7.87
N LEU A 132 -0.81 15.79 7.03
CA LEU A 132 0.17 16.83 6.71
C LEU A 132 0.56 17.67 7.92
N ALA A 133 -0.40 18.03 8.76
CA ALA A 133 -0.11 18.82 9.99
C ALA A 133 0.80 18.03 10.94
N THR A 134 0.56 16.74 11.14
CA THR A 134 1.44 15.90 11.95
C THR A 134 2.79 15.64 11.28
N LEU A 135 2.83 15.52 9.96
CA LEU A 135 4.06 15.36 9.18
C LEU A 135 4.95 16.62 9.28
N GLU A 136 4.38 17.81 9.14
CA GLU A 136 5.10 19.08 9.33
C GLU A 136 5.64 19.25 10.75
N HIS A 137 4.90 18.78 11.74
CA HIS A 137 5.34 18.78 13.12
C HIS A 137 6.52 17.82 13.32
N LEU A 138 6.43 16.60 12.79
CA LEU A 138 7.53 15.61 12.81
C LEU A 138 8.82 16.14 12.17
N GLU A 139 8.72 16.91 11.11
CA GLU A 139 9.89 17.47 10.42
C GLU A 139 10.68 18.43 11.30
N LYS A 140 9.97 19.19 12.15
CA LYS A 140 10.53 20.27 13.01
C LYS A 140 10.99 19.77 14.38
N VAL A 141 10.63 18.55 14.75
CA VAL A 141 10.97 17.99 16.08
C VAL A 141 12.48 17.84 16.23
N SER A 142 12.98 18.26 17.39
CA SER A 142 14.39 18.13 17.79
C SER A 142 14.60 17.20 18.99
N GLY A 143 13.53 16.88 19.73
CA GLY A 143 13.57 16.04 20.92
C GLY A 143 13.02 14.64 20.68
N PHE A 144 13.67 13.61 21.21
CA PHE A 144 13.28 12.22 20.97
C PHE A 144 11.93 11.85 21.61
N GLN A 145 11.63 12.34 22.83
CA GLN A 145 10.34 12.08 23.48
C GLN A 145 9.17 12.71 22.72
N GLU A 146 9.36 13.94 22.26
CA GLU A 146 8.38 14.64 21.43
C GLU A 146 8.17 13.91 20.11
N PHE A 147 9.25 13.43 19.48
CA PHE A 147 9.19 12.64 18.25
C PHE A 147 8.31 11.41 18.43
N VAL A 148 8.50 10.61 19.48
CA VAL A 148 7.71 9.40 19.75
C VAL A 148 6.21 9.72 19.85
N GLN A 149 5.87 10.80 20.59
CA GLN A 149 4.48 11.21 20.77
C GLN A 149 3.84 11.62 19.45
N ILE A 150 4.53 12.44 18.66
CA ILE A 150 3.99 12.95 17.38
C ILE A 150 3.97 11.85 16.34
N PHE A 151 4.96 10.94 16.31
CA PHE A 151 4.97 9.81 15.40
C PHE A 151 3.82 8.85 15.69
N SER A 152 3.47 8.62 16.96
CA SER A 152 2.27 7.83 17.31
C SER A 152 0.99 8.50 16.81
N GLN A 153 0.86 9.82 16.95
CA GLN A 153 -0.26 10.57 16.39
C GLN A 153 -0.31 10.48 14.87
N PHE A 154 0.85 10.65 14.20
CA PHE A 154 0.99 10.49 12.76
C PHE A 154 0.55 9.10 12.30
N GLY A 155 0.97 8.03 12.99
CA GLY A 155 0.55 6.67 12.70
C GLY A 155 -0.98 6.49 12.76
N ASN A 156 -1.64 7.09 13.76
CA ASN A 156 -3.10 7.06 13.85
C ASN A 156 -3.80 7.74 12.68
N GLU A 157 -3.30 8.92 12.26
CA GLU A 157 -3.88 9.65 11.14
C GLU A 157 -3.59 8.93 9.81
N MET A 158 -2.41 8.30 9.66
CA MET A 158 -2.08 7.50 8.48
C MET A 158 -2.96 6.25 8.35
N VAL A 159 -3.27 5.57 9.45
CA VAL A 159 -4.18 4.41 9.43
C VAL A 159 -5.57 4.82 8.95
N LYS A 160 -6.12 5.93 9.48
CA LYS A 160 -7.41 6.47 9.03
C LYS A 160 -7.39 6.83 7.55
N PHE A 161 -6.33 7.49 7.11
CA PHE A 161 -6.15 7.87 5.71
C PHE A 161 -6.04 6.66 4.79
N ALA A 162 -5.31 5.62 5.21
CA ALA A 162 -5.18 4.37 4.47
C ALA A 162 -6.53 3.63 4.31
N HIS A 163 -7.39 3.63 5.33
CA HIS A 163 -8.74 3.07 5.23
C HIS A 163 -9.60 3.84 4.22
N LEU A 164 -9.72 5.16 4.39
CA LEU A 164 -10.53 5.99 3.50
C LEU A 164 -10.10 5.88 2.03
N THR A 165 -8.80 5.88 1.79
CA THR A 165 -8.24 5.74 0.43
C THR A 165 -8.36 4.31 -0.11
N GLY A 166 -8.32 3.29 0.75
CA GLY A 166 -8.55 1.90 0.39
C GLY A 166 -9.99 1.65 -0.05
N ASP A 167 -10.95 2.14 0.72
CA ASP A 167 -12.37 2.07 0.37
C ASP A 167 -12.62 2.81 -0.95
N ARG A 168 -12.07 4.02 -1.09
CA ARG A 168 -12.19 4.79 -2.34
C ARG A 168 -11.58 4.06 -3.54
N GLN A 169 -10.41 3.42 -3.39
CA GLN A 169 -9.80 2.62 -4.44
C GLN A 169 -10.72 1.48 -4.92
N ASN A 170 -11.42 0.82 -4.00
CA ASN A 170 -12.35 -0.26 -4.33
C ASN A 170 -13.59 0.26 -5.10
N ASP A 171 -14.04 1.47 -4.80
CA ASP A 171 -15.19 2.11 -5.44
C ASP A 171 -14.88 2.66 -6.84
N LEU A 172 -13.61 2.97 -7.12
CA LEU A 172 -13.19 3.46 -8.43
C LEU A 172 -13.43 2.40 -9.52
N LYS A 173 -14.16 2.79 -10.57
CA LYS A 173 -14.42 1.95 -11.76
C LYS A 173 -13.42 2.20 -12.87
N ASP A 174 -12.82 3.38 -12.89
CA ASP A 174 -11.76 3.74 -13.81
C ASP A 174 -10.47 3.04 -13.39
N GLU A 175 -10.02 2.11 -14.21
CA GLU A 175 -8.87 1.26 -13.92
C GLU A 175 -7.55 2.06 -13.86
N LYS A 176 -7.43 3.15 -14.60
CA LYS A 176 -6.30 4.08 -14.55
C LYS A 176 -6.22 4.79 -13.20
N LYS A 177 -7.34 5.39 -12.76
CA LYS A 177 -7.42 6.06 -11.45
C LYS A 177 -7.18 5.07 -10.31
N LYS A 178 -7.72 3.86 -10.44
CA LYS A 178 -7.51 2.78 -9.46
C LYS A 178 -6.05 2.36 -9.34
N ALA A 179 -5.34 2.21 -10.47
CA ALA A 179 -3.91 1.89 -10.49
C ALA A 179 -3.07 3.03 -9.91
N ARG A 180 -3.38 4.29 -10.26
CA ARG A 180 -2.71 5.48 -9.68
C ARG A 180 -2.92 5.56 -8.17
N MET A 181 -4.12 5.30 -7.67
CA MET A 181 -4.42 5.26 -6.24
C MET A 181 -3.62 4.16 -5.54
N ALA A 182 -3.56 2.97 -6.12
CA ALA A 182 -2.78 1.85 -5.60
C ALA A 182 -1.28 2.21 -5.49
N ALA A 183 -0.71 2.86 -6.51
CA ALA A 183 0.67 3.31 -6.53
C ALA A 183 0.94 4.36 -5.43
N ALA A 184 0.10 5.39 -5.31
CA ALA A 184 0.25 6.43 -4.27
C ALA A 184 0.17 5.83 -2.86
N ARG A 185 -0.77 4.91 -2.62
CA ARG A 185 -0.91 4.21 -1.34
C ARG A 185 0.30 3.32 -1.02
N ALA A 186 0.87 2.64 -2.02
CA ALA A 186 2.08 1.84 -1.85
C ALA A 186 3.30 2.69 -1.47
N ILE A 187 3.43 3.89 -2.06
CA ILE A 187 4.46 4.85 -1.68
C ILE A 187 4.30 5.27 -0.22
N LEU A 188 3.12 5.72 0.18
CA LEU A 188 2.84 6.18 1.55
C LEU A 188 3.17 5.14 2.59
N GLU A 189 2.87 3.90 2.30
CA GLU A 189 3.13 2.79 3.16
C GLU A 189 4.62 2.50 3.33
N LYS A 190 5.35 2.33 2.24
CA LYS A 190 6.81 2.13 2.26
C LYS A 190 7.51 3.31 2.96
N CYS A 191 7.06 4.54 2.70
CA CYS A 191 7.62 5.74 3.30
C CYS A 191 7.38 5.84 4.82
N THR A 192 6.36 5.20 5.39
CA THR A 192 6.08 5.29 6.83
C THR A 192 7.22 4.71 7.67
N MET A 193 7.74 3.53 7.29
CA MET A 193 8.89 2.93 8.00
C MET A 193 10.19 3.70 7.73
N MET A 194 10.39 4.15 6.50
CA MET A 194 11.54 4.99 6.14
C MET A 194 11.54 6.30 6.93
N LEU A 195 10.36 6.91 7.13
CA LEU A 195 10.18 8.13 7.90
C LEU A 195 10.61 7.93 9.37
N LEU A 196 10.20 6.80 9.97
CA LEU A 196 10.57 6.45 11.33
C LEU A 196 12.08 6.34 11.48
N THR A 197 12.72 5.51 10.66
CA THR A 197 14.16 5.22 10.80
C THR A 197 15.03 6.40 10.40
N ALA A 198 14.69 7.12 9.33
CA ALA A 198 15.43 8.31 8.89
C ALA A 198 15.33 9.46 9.90
N SER A 199 14.14 9.70 10.49
CA SER A 199 13.97 10.73 11.51
C SER A 199 14.72 10.40 12.79
N LYS A 200 14.68 9.14 13.25
CA LYS A 200 15.46 8.68 14.41
C LYS A 200 16.96 8.84 14.17
N THR A 201 17.44 8.46 12.99
CA THR A 201 18.85 8.61 12.62
C THR A 201 19.28 10.08 12.63
N CYS A 202 18.46 10.97 12.06
CA CYS A 202 18.72 12.39 12.05
C CYS A 202 18.69 13.00 13.47
N LEU A 203 17.78 12.57 14.34
CA LEU A 203 17.73 13.02 15.75
C LEU A 203 18.95 12.53 16.53
N ARG A 204 19.47 11.36 16.24
CA ARG A 204 20.67 10.80 16.89
C ARG A 204 21.94 11.48 16.40
N HIS A 205 21.99 11.84 15.13
CA HIS A 205 23.14 12.44 14.46
C HIS A 205 22.74 13.76 13.78
N PRO A 206 22.40 14.81 14.55
CA PRO A 206 21.82 16.05 14.02
C PRO A 206 22.78 16.83 13.10
N ASP A 207 24.08 16.65 13.28
CA ASP A 207 25.12 17.32 12.48
C ASP A 207 25.49 16.53 11.20
N CYS A 208 24.91 15.35 11.00
CA CYS A 208 25.18 14.51 9.85
C CYS A 208 24.36 14.95 8.63
N GLU A 209 25.04 15.50 7.61
CA GLU A 209 24.40 16.00 6.38
C GLU A 209 23.69 14.89 5.61
N SER A 210 24.32 13.71 5.47
CA SER A 210 23.70 12.57 4.77
C SER A 210 22.42 12.08 5.47
N ALA A 211 22.36 12.13 6.81
CA ALA A 211 21.14 11.81 7.56
C ALA A 211 20.03 12.85 7.30
N ARG A 212 20.38 14.13 7.20
CA ARG A 212 19.41 15.20 6.87
C ARG A 212 18.87 15.05 5.44
N ILE A 213 19.74 14.79 4.47
CA ILE A 213 19.35 14.53 3.07
C ILE A 213 18.42 13.34 2.99
N ASN A 214 18.74 12.23 3.67
CA ASN A 214 17.93 11.01 3.72
C ASN A 214 16.54 11.30 4.30
N LYS A 215 16.46 11.94 5.47
CA LYS A 215 15.20 12.37 6.08
C LYS A 215 14.39 13.27 5.14
N GLY A 216 14.98 14.34 4.61
CA GLY A 216 14.30 15.29 3.72
C GLY A 216 13.70 14.65 2.48
N GLY A 217 14.39 13.70 1.88
CA GLY A 217 13.91 12.94 0.73
C GLY A 217 12.66 12.10 1.03
N VAL A 218 12.57 11.49 2.21
CA VAL A 218 11.39 10.73 2.63
C VAL A 218 10.18 11.64 2.85
N PHE A 219 10.36 12.76 3.54
CA PHE A 219 9.31 13.76 3.75
C PHE A 219 8.76 14.31 2.43
N HIS A 220 9.65 14.65 1.50
CA HIS A 220 9.26 15.13 0.18
C HIS A 220 8.43 14.10 -0.59
N ARG A 221 8.90 12.84 -0.65
CA ARG A 221 8.20 11.77 -1.34
C ARG A 221 6.81 11.50 -0.75
N MET A 222 6.69 11.55 0.58
CA MET A 222 5.42 11.35 1.26
C MET A 222 4.42 12.47 0.93
N ARG A 223 4.87 13.74 0.91
CA ARG A 223 4.02 14.88 0.49
C ARG A 223 3.52 14.71 -0.94
N LEU A 224 4.39 14.35 -1.88
CA LEU A 224 4.00 14.11 -3.27
C LEU A 224 2.95 13.01 -3.39
N ALA A 225 3.10 11.91 -2.66
CA ALA A 225 2.12 10.81 -2.69
C ALA A 225 0.76 11.23 -2.08
N LEU A 226 0.76 12.04 -1.01
CA LEU A 226 -0.46 12.62 -0.45
C LEU A 226 -1.16 13.55 -1.44
N ASP A 227 -0.39 14.34 -2.20
CA ASP A 227 -0.93 15.22 -3.25
C ASP A 227 -1.52 14.42 -4.41
N GLN A 228 -0.86 13.35 -4.84
CA GLN A 228 -1.38 12.44 -5.88
C GLN A 228 -2.74 11.83 -5.49
N VAL A 229 -2.92 11.44 -4.22
CA VAL A 229 -4.21 10.92 -3.75
C VAL A 229 -5.31 11.97 -3.93
N ILE A 230 -5.07 13.22 -3.55
CA ILE A 230 -6.07 14.29 -3.69
C ILE A 230 -6.36 14.58 -5.15
N GLU A 231 -5.36 14.62 -5.97
CA GLU A 231 -5.52 14.81 -7.41
C GLU A 231 -6.43 13.74 -8.02
N ILE A 232 -6.25 12.48 -7.64
CA ILE A 232 -7.07 11.36 -8.14
C ILE A 232 -8.53 11.48 -7.67
N VAL A 233 -8.78 11.85 -6.40
CA VAL A 233 -10.14 11.91 -5.86
C VAL A 233 -10.90 13.18 -6.27
N THR A 234 -10.20 14.28 -6.53
CA THR A 234 -10.81 15.56 -6.93
C THR A 234 -10.92 15.73 -8.44
N ASP A 235 -10.31 14.84 -9.21
CA ASP A 235 -10.27 14.90 -10.68
C ASP A 235 -9.75 16.24 -11.24
N SER A 236 -8.85 16.89 -10.50
CA SER A 236 -8.45 18.27 -10.74
C SER A 236 -7.63 18.48 -12.01
N ARG A 237 -7.18 17.42 -12.69
CA ARG A 237 -6.43 17.49 -13.95
C ARG A 237 -7.23 17.17 -15.22
N SER A 238 -8.52 16.83 -15.12
CA SER A 238 -9.29 16.38 -16.29
C SER A 238 -9.75 17.49 -17.25
N ASN A 239 -9.47 18.76 -16.96
CA ASN A 239 -10.02 19.88 -17.72
C ASN A 239 -9.01 20.82 -18.39
N GLY A 240 -7.93 20.35 -18.96
CA GLY A 240 -7.23 21.32 -19.80
C GLY A 240 -5.78 21.09 -20.21
N GLU A 241 -5.10 20.13 -19.67
CA GLU A 241 -3.80 19.78 -20.20
C GLU A 241 -3.87 18.38 -20.79
N ASN A 242 -3.90 18.31 -22.13
CA ASN A 242 -3.34 17.17 -22.85
C ASN A 242 -1.88 17.05 -22.41
N GLU A 243 -1.62 16.49 -21.24
CA GLU A 243 -0.36 15.79 -21.06
C GLU A 243 -0.41 14.70 -22.13
N ILE A 244 0.29 14.96 -23.21
CA ILE A 244 0.72 13.94 -24.16
C ILE A 244 1.63 13.03 -23.33
N HIS A 245 1.03 12.18 -22.49
CA HIS A 245 1.75 11.00 -22.05
C HIS A 245 2.02 10.23 -23.33
N PRO A 246 3.28 9.98 -23.67
CA PRO A 246 3.56 9.20 -24.85
C PRO A 246 2.73 7.91 -24.73
N THR A 247 1.81 7.75 -25.66
CA THR A 247 0.98 6.54 -25.75
C THR A 247 1.93 5.36 -25.82
N SER A 248 1.57 4.22 -25.25
CA SER A 248 2.44 3.05 -25.35
C SER A 248 2.52 2.63 -26.83
N ILE A 249 3.67 2.22 -27.29
CA ILE A 249 3.85 1.69 -28.66
C ILE A 249 2.83 0.58 -28.95
N TYR A 250 2.47 -0.20 -27.95
CA TYR A 250 1.42 -1.20 -28.04
C TYR A 250 0.07 -0.62 -28.43
N ALA A 251 -0.35 0.47 -27.81
CA ALA A 251 -1.62 1.14 -28.13
C ALA A 251 -1.59 1.72 -29.55
N ASP A 252 -0.49 2.38 -29.91
CA ASP A 252 -0.29 2.98 -31.24
C ASP A 252 -0.30 1.93 -32.34
N ILE A 253 0.40 0.80 -32.15
CA ILE A 253 0.40 -0.33 -33.10
C ILE A 253 -1.01 -0.93 -33.25
N ASN A 254 -1.75 -1.09 -32.16
CA ASN A 254 -3.11 -1.61 -32.23
C ASN A 254 -4.04 -0.64 -32.96
N GLU A 255 -3.98 0.67 -32.66
CA GLU A 255 -4.77 1.66 -33.37
C GLU A 255 -4.44 1.69 -34.86
N PHE A 256 -3.16 1.69 -35.24
CA PHE A 256 -2.71 1.61 -36.60
C PHE A 256 -3.29 0.39 -37.32
N LYS A 257 -3.17 -0.81 -36.70
CA LYS A 257 -3.72 -2.06 -37.26
C LYS A 257 -5.24 -2.00 -37.46
N MET A 258 -5.98 -1.39 -36.54
CA MET A 258 -7.42 -1.19 -36.63
C MET A 258 -7.78 -0.24 -37.79
N LYS A 259 -7.01 0.85 -37.97
CA LYS A 259 -7.21 1.79 -39.08
C LYS A 259 -6.91 1.15 -40.43
N VAL A 260 -5.85 0.36 -40.55
CA VAL A 260 -5.51 -0.42 -41.75
C VAL A 260 -6.60 -1.45 -42.06
N GLU A 261 -7.13 -2.12 -41.06
CA GLU A 261 -8.24 -3.08 -41.25
C GLU A 261 -9.53 -2.40 -41.70
N GLY A 262 -9.86 -1.24 -41.14
CA GLY A 262 -11.04 -0.45 -41.53
C GLY A 262 -11.06 -0.03 -42.99
N LEU A 263 -9.93 -0.09 -43.72
CA LEU A 263 -9.88 0.13 -45.17
C LEU A 263 -10.64 -0.94 -45.96
N ARG A 264 -10.91 -2.10 -45.39
CA ARG A 264 -11.74 -3.16 -46.00
C ARG A 264 -13.16 -2.69 -46.25
N ASP A 265 -13.72 -2.00 -45.25
CA ASP A 265 -15.12 -1.62 -45.23
C ASP A 265 -15.33 -0.21 -45.82
N ASN A 266 -14.32 0.67 -45.69
CA ASN A 266 -14.42 2.06 -46.12
C ASN A 266 -13.09 2.61 -46.65
N LEU A 267 -12.91 2.64 -47.95
CA LEU A 267 -11.72 3.15 -48.64
C LEU A 267 -11.47 4.66 -48.43
N ASN A 268 -12.46 5.41 -47.94
CA ASN A 268 -12.36 6.84 -47.69
C ASN A 268 -12.41 7.18 -46.21
N GLY A 269 -12.37 6.19 -45.31
CA GLY A 269 -12.52 6.38 -43.85
C GLY A 269 -11.29 7.01 -43.20
N ILE A 270 -10.13 6.96 -43.85
CA ILE A 270 -8.86 7.54 -43.40
C ILE A 270 -8.08 8.08 -44.59
N THR A 271 -7.13 8.98 -44.34
CA THR A 271 -6.24 9.53 -45.38
C THR A 271 -4.86 8.83 -45.33
N LYS A 272 -4.18 8.87 -46.47
CA LYS A 272 -2.80 8.35 -46.56
C LYS A 272 -1.89 9.06 -45.57
N GLU A 273 -2.01 10.39 -45.54
CA GLU A 273 -1.17 11.23 -44.66
C GLU A 273 -1.34 10.85 -43.20
N THR A 274 -2.57 10.53 -42.77
CA THR A 274 -2.86 10.08 -41.41
C THR A 274 -2.19 8.74 -41.09
N LEU A 275 -2.30 7.74 -41.99
CA LEU A 275 -1.65 6.43 -41.80
C LEU A 275 -0.12 6.54 -41.80
N THR A 276 0.43 7.38 -42.67
CA THR A 276 1.90 7.60 -42.71
C THR A 276 2.35 8.29 -41.41
N ALA A 277 1.64 9.32 -40.94
CA ALA A 277 1.95 9.99 -39.69
C ALA A 277 1.88 9.04 -38.48
N MET A 278 0.86 8.18 -38.41
CA MET A 278 0.75 7.17 -37.36
C MET A 278 1.91 6.19 -37.37
N LEU A 279 2.32 5.71 -38.56
CA LEU A 279 3.49 4.81 -38.64
C LEU A 279 4.76 5.53 -38.21
N GLU A 280 5.03 6.76 -38.64
CA GLU A 280 6.24 7.49 -38.26
C GLU A 280 6.27 7.74 -36.72
N VAL A 281 5.16 8.03 -36.07
CA VAL A 281 5.08 8.14 -34.59
C VAL A 281 5.46 6.80 -33.93
N ILE A 282 4.94 5.67 -34.43
CA ILE A 282 5.30 4.35 -33.92
C ILE A 282 6.82 4.11 -34.08
N LEU A 283 7.37 4.42 -35.26
CA LEU A 283 8.77 4.21 -35.54
C LEU A 283 9.70 5.14 -34.74
N GLU A 284 9.30 6.38 -34.51
CA GLU A 284 9.98 7.31 -33.60
C GLU A 284 10.06 6.72 -32.17
N HIS A 285 8.97 6.15 -31.66
CA HIS A 285 8.98 5.48 -30.34
C HIS A 285 9.84 4.21 -30.33
N THR A 286 10.10 3.53 -31.46
CA THR A 286 11.04 2.40 -31.51
C THR A 286 12.51 2.83 -31.34
N GLU A 287 12.83 4.11 -31.55
CA GLU A 287 14.17 4.65 -31.31
C GLU A 287 14.56 4.52 -29.84
N ASP A 288 13.60 4.61 -28.91
CA ASP A 288 13.83 4.36 -27.48
C ASP A 288 14.47 2.98 -27.23
N PHE A 289 14.11 1.96 -28.01
CA PHE A 289 14.66 0.61 -27.88
C PHE A 289 16.02 0.48 -28.57
N THR A 290 16.21 1.13 -29.74
CA THR A 290 17.46 1.06 -30.48
C THR A 290 18.53 1.95 -29.89
N ASP A 291 18.18 3.03 -29.23
CA ASP A 291 19.10 3.95 -28.57
C ASP A 291 19.49 3.49 -27.17
N SER A 292 18.70 2.60 -26.55
CA SER A 292 19.01 2.06 -25.23
C SER A 292 20.37 1.35 -25.23
N ALA A 293 21.23 1.73 -24.28
CA ALA A 293 22.54 1.13 -24.10
C ALA A 293 22.48 -0.38 -23.74
N TYR A 294 21.32 -0.84 -23.26
CA TYR A 294 21.12 -2.21 -22.78
C TYR A 294 20.47 -3.13 -23.83
N THR A 295 20.12 -2.62 -25.00
CA THR A 295 19.60 -3.42 -26.10
C THR A 295 20.77 -4.07 -26.85
N SER A 296 20.72 -5.39 -27.06
CA SER A 296 21.75 -6.13 -27.81
C SER A 296 21.80 -5.68 -29.24
N HIS A 297 22.98 -5.86 -29.88
CA HIS A 297 23.18 -5.48 -31.28
C HIS A 297 22.23 -6.25 -32.22
N GLU A 298 22.01 -7.53 -31.95
CA GLU A 298 21.10 -8.38 -32.72
C GLU A 298 19.65 -7.86 -32.69
N HIS A 299 19.12 -7.56 -31.53
CA HIS A 299 17.79 -7.00 -31.39
C HIS A 299 17.67 -5.62 -32.05
N ARG A 300 18.69 -4.76 -31.88
CA ARG A 300 18.72 -3.44 -32.51
C ARG A 300 18.65 -3.53 -34.04
N GLU A 301 19.45 -4.38 -34.65
CA GLU A 301 19.43 -4.58 -36.12
C GLU A 301 18.07 -5.15 -36.56
N ARG A 302 17.50 -6.09 -35.81
CA ARG A 302 16.20 -6.67 -36.12
C ARG A 302 15.08 -5.66 -36.07
N ILE A 303 15.03 -4.79 -35.04
CA ILE A 303 14.08 -3.70 -34.93
C ILE A 303 14.19 -2.73 -36.08
N LEU A 304 15.39 -2.30 -36.43
CA LEU A 304 15.63 -1.41 -37.56
C LEU A 304 15.22 -2.02 -38.92
N GLU A 305 15.44 -3.33 -39.10
CA GLU A 305 15.00 -4.03 -40.31
C GLU A 305 13.48 -4.09 -40.40
N LEU A 306 12.80 -4.46 -39.32
CA LEU A 306 11.32 -4.48 -39.26
C LEU A 306 10.71 -3.09 -39.45
N SER A 307 11.36 -2.04 -38.93
CA SER A 307 10.96 -0.65 -39.14
C SER A 307 11.04 -0.23 -40.60
N ARG A 308 12.12 -0.62 -41.31
CA ARG A 308 12.25 -0.40 -42.77
C ARG A 308 11.17 -1.16 -43.52
N GLN A 309 10.97 -2.42 -43.20
CA GLN A 309 9.95 -3.26 -43.83
C GLN A 309 8.55 -2.67 -43.64
N ALA A 310 8.20 -2.15 -42.43
CA ALA A 310 6.93 -1.51 -42.17
C ALA A 310 6.65 -0.32 -43.10
N ARG A 311 7.68 0.52 -43.37
CA ARG A 311 7.56 1.62 -44.35
C ARG A 311 7.29 1.08 -45.75
N VAL A 312 8.02 0.05 -46.20
CA VAL A 312 7.83 -0.55 -47.53
C VAL A 312 6.44 -1.16 -47.70
N GLU A 313 5.96 -1.91 -46.69
CA GLU A 313 4.62 -2.51 -46.73
C GLU A 313 3.52 -1.44 -46.76
N LEU A 314 3.65 -0.35 -45.97
CA LEU A 314 2.70 0.76 -46.04
C LEU A 314 2.72 1.46 -47.39
N GLU A 315 3.89 1.70 -48.01
CA GLU A 315 3.98 2.28 -49.33
C GLU A 315 3.29 1.41 -50.38
N GLN A 316 3.48 0.10 -50.34
CA GLN A 316 2.78 -0.86 -51.22
C GLN A 316 1.27 -0.81 -50.99
N LEU A 317 0.81 -0.82 -49.74
CA LEU A 317 -0.61 -0.69 -49.39
C LEU A 317 -1.19 0.60 -49.99
N VAL A 318 -0.51 1.73 -49.82
CA VAL A 318 -0.94 3.02 -50.35
C VAL A 318 -1.00 3.02 -51.90
N ALA A 319 -0.06 2.36 -52.57
CA ALA A 319 -0.06 2.27 -54.03
C ALA A 319 -1.29 1.49 -54.55
N VAL A 320 -1.58 0.33 -53.97
CA VAL A 320 -2.75 -0.51 -54.32
C VAL A 320 -4.06 0.19 -53.94
N TRP A 321 -4.09 0.85 -52.79
CA TRP A 321 -5.26 1.62 -52.34
C TRP A 321 -5.61 2.78 -53.28
N LYS A 322 -4.59 3.55 -53.80
CA LYS A 322 -4.80 4.56 -54.81
C LYS A 322 -5.37 3.97 -56.09
N GLN A 323 -4.90 2.81 -56.51
CA GLN A 323 -5.40 2.13 -57.69
C GLN A 323 -6.87 1.70 -57.48
N ALA A 324 -7.25 1.17 -56.32
CA ALA A 324 -8.63 0.82 -55.99
C ALA A 324 -9.57 2.05 -56.00
N GLN A 325 -9.11 3.19 -55.48
CA GLN A 325 -9.84 4.45 -55.53
C GLN A 325 -10.05 4.96 -56.94
N LEU A 326 -9.02 4.87 -57.83
CA LEU A 326 -9.13 5.25 -59.25
C LEU A 326 -10.15 4.38 -59.99
N LEU A 327 -10.18 3.08 -59.64
CA LEU A 327 -11.16 2.13 -60.21
C LEU A 327 -12.58 2.30 -59.64
N LYS A 328 -12.79 3.25 -58.70
CA LYS A 328 -14.06 3.46 -57.98
C LYS A 328 -14.59 2.17 -57.32
N ALA A 329 -13.70 1.34 -56.84
CA ALA A 329 -14.09 0.13 -56.11
C ALA A 329 -14.86 0.52 -54.85
N LYS A 330 -15.94 -0.22 -54.55
CA LYS A 330 -16.71 -0.02 -53.31
C LYS A 330 -16.12 -0.76 -52.11
N GLU A 331 -15.40 -1.83 -52.37
CA GLU A 331 -14.79 -2.73 -51.39
C GLU A 331 -13.32 -2.98 -51.75
N ALA A 332 -12.56 -3.51 -50.84
CA ALA A 332 -11.15 -3.82 -51.03
C ALA A 332 -10.99 -4.85 -52.17
N THR A 333 -9.99 -4.63 -53.05
CA THR A 333 -9.61 -5.59 -54.10
C THR A 333 -8.74 -6.68 -53.49
N GLU A 334 -8.56 -7.84 -54.21
CA GLU A 334 -7.70 -8.94 -53.74
C GLU A 334 -6.27 -8.49 -53.45
N ASP A 335 -5.70 -7.62 -54.31
CA ASP A 335 -4.36 -7.06 -54.09
C ASP A 335 -4.32 -6.19 -52.81
N MET A 336 -5.38 -5.45 -52.55
CA MET A 336 -5.49 -4.62 -51.40
C MET A 336 -5.63 -5.46 -50.11
N GLU A 337 -6.45 -6.52 -50.15
CA GLU A 337 -6.55 -7.49 -49.05
C GLU A 337 -5.19 -8.08 -48.68
N LEU A 338 -4.40 -8.48 -49.68
CA LEU A 338 -3.06 -9.02 -49.48
C LEU A 338 -2.14 -7.97 -48.85
N ALA A 339 -2.20 -6.72 -49.31
CA ALA A 339 -1.37 -5.63 -48.78
C ALA A 339 -1.78 -5.28 -47.33
N ILE A 340 -3.07 -5.28 -46.99
CA ILE A 340 -3.58 -5.10 -45.62
C ILE A 340 -3.04 -6.20 -44.69
N ILE A 341 -3.11 -7.47 -45.11
CA ILE A 341 -2.61 -8.61 -44.33
C ILE A 341 -1.10 -8.47 -44.09
N LYS A 342 -0.30 -8.15 -45.14
CA LYS A 342 1.14 -8.00 -45.01
C LYS A 342 1.53 -6.88 -44.06
N THR A 343 0.88 -5.69 -44.18
CA THR A 343 1.13 -4.54 -43.32
C THR A 343 0.82 -4.89 -41.85
N ARG A 344 -0.32 -5.53 -41.60
CA ARG A 344 -0.70 -5.96 -40.24
C ARG A 344 0.24 -7.02 -39.68
N GLN A 345 0.71 -7.96 -40.51
CA GLN A 345 1.68 -8.98 -40.11
C GLN A 345 3.02 -8.34 -39.74
N CYS A 346 3.54 -7.44 -40.55
CA CYS A 346 4.80 -6.73 -40.30
C CYS A 346 4.73 -5.97 -38.95
N MET A 347 3.64 -5.25 -38.71
CA MET A 347 3.42 -4.55 -37.41
C MET A 347 3.30 -5.52 -36.23
N SER A 348 2.74 -6.72 -36.43
CA SER A 348 2.68 -7.74 -35.39
C SER A 348 4.05 -8.37 -35.10
N GLU A 349 4.90 -8.49 -36.12
CA GLU A 349 6.30 -8.95 -35.99
C GLU A 349 7.14 -7.90 -35.27
N LEU A 350 7.00 -6.62 -35.64
CA LEU A 350 7.67 -5.52 -34.94
C LEU A 350 7.28 -5.49 -33.45
N ARG A 351 5.99 -5.57 -33.15
CA ARG A 351 5.50 -5.63 -31.77
C ARG A 351 6.12 -6.80 -31.00
N ARG A 352 6.18 -7.99 -31.61
CA ARG A 352 6.75 -9.19 -30.98
C ARG A 352 8.24 -9.03 -30.71
N GLU A 353 8.97 -8.43 -31.64
CA GLU A 353 10.41 -8.18 -31.49
C GLU A 353 10.69 -7.20 -30.34
N LEU A 354 9.92 -6.09 -30.24
CA LEU A 354 10.02 -5.15 -29.13
C LEU A 354 9.73 -5.83 -27.79
N GLN A 355 8.71 -6.68 -27.74
CA GLN A 355 8.36 -7.49 -26.56
C GLN A 355 9.53 -8.40 -26.15
N ASN A 356 10.04 -9.20 -27.09
CA ASN A 356 11.12 -10.15 -26.82
C ASN A 356 12.37 -9.44 -26.31
N THR A 357 12.75 -8.34 -26.96
CA THR A 357 13.92 -7.54 -26.61
C THR A 357 13.87 -7.11 -25.12
N VAL A 358 12.75 -6.55 -24.69
CA VAL A 358 12.64 -6.03 -23.31
C VAL A 358 12.46 -7.16 -22.30
N VAL A 359 11.66 -8.18 -22.61
CA VAL A 359 11.39 -9.29 -21.69
C VAL A 359 12.66 -10.09 -21.43
N GLU A 360 13.47 -10.36 -22.47
CA GLU A 360 14.72 -11.08 -22.35
C GLU A 360 15.74 -10.27 -21.54
N SER A 361 15.97 -9.02 -21.92
CA SER A 361 16.88 -8.10 -21.25
C SER A 361 16.49 -7.88 -19.78
N ALA A 362 15.20 -7.64 -19.49
CA ALA A 362 14.71 -7.49 -18.12
C ALA A 362 14.87 -8.77 -17.29
N GLY A 363 14.61 -9.94 -17.91
CA GLY A 363 14.75 -11.23 -17.25
C GLY A 363 16.20 -11.54 -16.86
N GLU A 364 17.16 -11.24 -17.71
CA GLU A 364 18.59 -11.39 -17.42
C GLU A 364 19.06 -10.42 -16.34
N LEU A 365 18.68 -9.15 -16.44
CA LEU A 365 19.02 -8.11 -15.49
C LEU A 365 18.50 -8.47 -14.08
N LEU A 366 17.24 -8.86 -13.96
CA LEU A 366 16.66 -9.22 -12.69
C LEU A 366 17.32 -10.45 -12.07
N LYS A 367 17.69 -11.47 -12.88
CA LYS A 367 18.44 -12.63 -12.37
C LYS A 367 19.78 -12.20 -11.77
N CYS A 368 20.50 -11.29 -12.42
CA CYS A 368 21.79 -10.79 -11.93
C CYS A 368 21.66 -10.01 -10.61
N TYR A 369 20.54 -9.34 -10.38
CA TYR A 369 20.37 -8.47 -9.20
C TYR A 369 19.70 -9.14 -7.99
N MET A 370 19.12 -10.31 -8.16
CA MET A 370 18.46 -11.05 -7.06
C MET A 370 19.41 -11.54 -5.97
N ASP A 371 20.71 -11.62 -6.23
CA ASP A 371 21.72 -11.98 -5.23
C ASP A 371 22.05 -10.84 -4.25
N HIS A 372 21.55 -9.61 -4.55
CA HIS A 372 21.72 -8.41 -3.73
C HIS A 372 23.18 -8.10 -3.34
N VAL A 373 24.13 -8.49 -4.17
CA VAL A 373 25.57 -8.37 -3.89
C VAL A 373 25.97 -6.94 -3.59
N VAL A 374 25.44 -5.96 -4.35
CA VAL A 374 25.77 -4.55 -4.18
C VAL A 374 25.24 -4.00 -2.85
N LEU A 375 24.02 -4.37 -2.45
CA LEU A 375 23.44 -3.96 -1.17
C LEU A 375 24.20 -4.57 0.01
N LYS A 376 24.59 -5.84 -0.09
CA LYS A 376 25.41 -6.52 0.92
C LYS A 376 26.78 -5.85 1.06
N ALA A 377 27.40 -5.47 -0.06
CA ALA A 377 28.68 -4.77 -0.06
C ALA A 377 28.56 -3.37 0.57
N LEU A 378 27.49 -2.62 0.27
CA LEU A 378 27.22 -1.31 0.89
C LEU A 378 26.97 -1.40 2.39
N LYS A 379 26.25 -2.42 2.85
CA LYS A 379 26.04 -2.68 4.28
C LYS A 379 27.36 -3.00 4.99
N ALA A 380 28.21 -3.84 4.38
CA ALA A 380 29.52 -4.21 4.94
C ALA A 380 30.48 -3.01 4.98
N SER A 381 30.61 -2.27 3.88
CA SER A 381 31.53 -1.11 3.78
C SER A 381 31.15 0.01 4.75
N GLY A 382 29.86 0.20 5.03
CA GLY A 382 29.39 1.16 6.03
C GLY A 382 29.79 0.77 7.46
N VAL A 383 29.82 -0.52 7.78
CA VAL A 383 30.25 -1.03 9.10
C VAL A 383 31.77 -1.05 9.25
N GLU A 384 32.49 -1.35 8.16
CA GLU A 384 33.96 -1.49 8.15
C GLU A 384 34.68 -0.15 7.95
N GLU A 385 33.98 0.97 7.85
CA GLU A 385 34.52 2.30 7.57
C GLU A 385 35.36 2.36 6.27
N ASN A 386 35.10 1.47 5.33
CA ASN A 386 35.87 1.36 4.09
C ASN A 386 35.28 2.30 3.02
N LEU A 387 35.81 3.50 2.95
CA LEU A 387 35.37 4.56 2.01
C LEU A 387 35.55 4.21 0.54
N GLU A 388 36.60 3.42 0.18
CA GLU A 388 36.81 2.97 -1.20
C GLU A 388 35.75 1.96 -1.61
N ALA A 389 35.47 0.95 -0.77
CA ALA A 389 34.41 -0.01 -1.02
C ALA A 389 33.02 0.64 -1.03
N LEU A 390 32.81 1.67 -0.20
CA LEU A 390 31.58 2.45 -0.20
C LEU A 390 31.41 3.22 -1.52
N ALA A 391 32.46 3.85 -2.02
CA ALA A 391 32.44 4.57 -3.30
C ALA A 391 32.18 3.63 -4.49
N GLU A 392 32.83 2.46 -4.51
CA GLU A 392 32.59 1.44 -5.52
C GLU A 392 31.14 0.90 -5.45
N GLY A 393 30.64 0.57 -4.27
CA GLY A 393 29.24 0.14 -4.06
C GLY A 393 28.23 1.19 -4.49
N THR A 394 28.51 2.47 -4.22
CA THR A 394 27.68 3.62 -4.63
C THR A 394 27.63 3.74 -6.16
N SER A 395 28.77 3.60 -6.84
CA SER A 395 28.84 3.63 -8.30
C SER A 395 28.05 2.47 -8.93
N LYS A 396 28.21 1.26 -8.41
CA LYS A 396 27.48 0.07 -8.86
C LYS A 396 25.97 0.19 -8.62
N LEU A 397 25.54 0.72 -7.47
CA LEU A 397 24.12 0.93 -7.20
C LEU A 397 23.53 2.00 -8.13
N SER A 398 24.29 3.05 -8.43
CA SER A 398 23.88 4.09 -9.39
C SER A 398 23.72 3.52 -10.79
N GLU A 399 24.60 2.63 -11.21
CA GLU A 399 24.47 1.92 -12.49
C GLU A 399 23.23 1.00 -12.49
N GLN A 400 23.03 0.20 -11.45
CA GLN A 400 21.82 -0.63 -11.32
C GLN A 400 20.53 0.21 -11.35
N LYS A 401 20.52 1.36 -10.69
CA LYS A 401 19.41 2.31 -10.73
C LYS A 401 19.09 2.75 -12.15
N GLU A 402 20.08 3.16 -12.92
CA GLU A 402 19.88 3.58 -14.32
C GLU A 402 19.37 2.43 -15.19
N GLN A 403 19.94 1.24 -15.06
CA GLN A 403 19.50 0.06 -15.82
C GLN A 403 18.06 -0.33 -15.49
N LEU A 404 17.67 -0.36 -14.22
CA LEU A 404 16.32 -0.71 -13.78
C LEU A 404 15.29 0.36 -14.16
N SER A 405 15.68 1.65 -14.09
CA SER A 405 14.83 2.75 -14.54
C SER A 405 14.57 2.70 -16.04
N GLU A 406 15.62 2.48 -16.82
CA GLU A 406 15.52 2.35 -18.27
C GLU A 406 14.70 1.12 -18.68
N THR A 407 14.93 -0.02 -18.04
CA THR A 407 14.14 -1.23 -18.28
C THR A 407 12.67 -1.01 -17.95
N SER A 408 12.34 -0.32 -16.84
CA SER A 408 10.97 0.03 -16.48
C SER A 408 10.31 0.95 -17.50
N ARG A 409 11.06 1.90 -18.06
CA ARG A 409 10.63 2.80 -19.14
C ARG A 409 10.30 2.02 -20.42
N LEU A 410 11.16 1.10 -20.84
CA LEU A 410 10.92 0.26 -22.00
C LEU A 410 9.74 -0.71 -21.78
N LEU A 411 9.60 -1.30 -20.60
CA LEU A 411 8.44 -2.13 -20.24
C LEU A 411 7.12 -1.37 -20.35
N ARG A 412 7.10 -0.07 -20.04
CA ARG A 412 5.92 0.77 -20.20
C ARG A 412 5.41 0.79 -21.64
N HIS A 413 6.30 0.89 -22.61
CA HIS A 413 5.93 0.92 -24.04
C HIS A 413 5.29 -0.38 -24.53
N ILE A 414 5.56 -1.52 -23.88
CA ILE A 414 5.03 -2.82 -24.27
C ILE A 414 3.95 -3.36 -23.32
N SER A 415 3.56 -2.60 -22.32
CA SER A 415 2.73 -3.08 -21.19
C SER A 415 1.32 -3.55 -21.61
N GLY A 416 0.77 -3.03 -22.67
CA GLY A 416 -0.50 -3.49 -23.25
C GLY A 416 -1.78 -3.04 -22.55
N THR A 417 -1.70 -2.49 -21.34
CA THR A 417 -2.84 -1.94 -20.60
C THR A 417 -2.43 -0.73 -19.78
N GLU A 418 -3.33 0.27 -19.65
CA GLU A 418 -3.06 1.47 -18.84
C GLU A 418 -2.64 1.16 -17.39
N PRO A 419 -3.24 0.21 -16.67
CA PRO A 419 -2.76 -0.13 -15.32
C PRO A 419 -1.34 -0.65 -15.26
N LEU A 420 -0.90 -1.44 -16.26
CA LEU A 420 0.47 -1.92 -16.33
C LEU A 420 1.44 -0.79 -16.68
N GLU A 421 1.04 0.17 -17.54
CA GLU A 421 1.80 1.39 -17.81
C GLU A 421 2.08 2.17 -16.53
N ILE A 422 1.04 2.39 -15.69
CA ILE A 422 1.17 3.09 -14.41
C ILE A 422 2.08 2.32 -13.47
N THR A 423 2.00 0.99 -13.47
CA THR A 423 2.87 0.15 -12.66
C THR A 423 4.33 0.23 -13.09
N CYS A 424 4.61 0.28 -14.40
CA CYS A 424 5.94 0.48 -14.93
C CYS A 424 6.51 1.86 -14.54
N LEU A 425 5.69 2.92 -14.65
CA LEU A 425 6.07 4.27 -14.24
C LEU A 425 6.37 4.32 -12.73
N HIS A 426 5.54 3.68 -11.92
CA HIS A 426 5.77 3.59 -10.48
C HIS A 426 7.09 2.85 -10.15
N ALA A 427 7.41 1.78 -10.87
CA ALA A 427 8.67 1.06 -10.70
C ALA A 427 9.88 1.94 -11.06
N GLU A 428 9.82 2.63 -12.21
CA GLU A 428 10.84 3.58 -12.67
C GLU A 428 11.11 4.65 -11.61
N GLU A 429 10.08 5.35 -11.14
CA GLU A 429 10.19 6.39 -10.12
C GLU A 429 10.72 5.83 -8.80
N THR A 430 10.30 4.63 -8.41
CA THR A 430 10.72 4.00 -7.15
C THR A 430 12.22 3.73 -7.14
N PHE A 431 12.78 3.15 -8.20
CA PHE A 431 14.22 2.94 -8.31
C PHE A 431 15.00 4.26 -8.33
N ARG A 432 14.50 5.24 -9.07
CA ARG A 432 15.12 6.56 -9.19
C ARG A 432 15.21 7.29 -7.86
N VAL A 433 14.21 7.13 -6.98
CA VAL A 433 14.15 7.80 -5.68
C VAL A 433 14.87 7.00 -4.58
N ILE A 434 14.70 5.67 -4.52
CA ILE A 434 15.26 4.85 -3.42
C ILE A 434 16.79 4.71 -3.57
N GLY A 435 17.33 4.63 -4.77
CA GLY A 435 18.77 4.49 -4.99
C GLY A 435 19.60 5.56 -4.24
N PRO A 436 19.38 6.85 -4.50
CA PRO A 436 20.05 7.93 -3.75
C PRO A 436 19.80 7.90 -2.24
N GLN A 437 18.64 7.42 -1.80
CA GLN A 437 18.32 7.27 -0.38
C GLN A 437 19.16 6.17 0.29
N ILE A 438 19.38 5.04 -0.38
CA ILE A 438 20.30 4.00 0.09
C ILE A 438 21.71 4.55 0.23
N ILE A 439 22.17 5.31 -0.76
CA ILE A 439 23.51 5.92 -0.75
C ILE A 439 23.67 6.85 0.46
N SER A 440 22.73 7.75 0.70
CA SER A 440 22.78 8.67 1.84
C SER A 440 22.70 7.93 3.19
N ALA A 441 21.92 6.86 3.27
CA ALA A 441 21.87 6.03 4.47
C ALA A 441 23.18 5.26 4.70
N ALA A 442 23.81 4.73 3.65
CA ALA A 442 25.11 4.05 3.72
C ALA A 442 26.24 5.00 4.12
N GLN A 443 26.24 6.22 3.58
CA GLN A 443 27.16 7.27 3.98
C GLN A 443 27.01 7.67 5.45
N THR A 444 25.76 7.73 5.93
CA THR A 444 25.48 7.98 7.35
C THR A 444 26.03 6.87 8.23
N LEU A 445 25.86 5.59 7.83
CA LEU A 445 26.41 4.47 8.56
C LEU A 445 27.94 4.48 8.58
N ALA A 446 28.60 4.80 7.46
CA ALA A 446 30.05 4.89 7.39
C ALA A 446 30.64 6.00 8.29
N LEU A 447 29.89 7.10 8.52
CA LEU A 447 30.25 8.14 9.47
C LEU A 447 29.98 7.73 10.94
N HIS A 448 29.08 6.78 11.16
CA HIS A 448 28.64 6.32 12.48
C HIS A 448 28.51 4.79 12.54
N PRO A 449 29.58 4.01 12.34
CA PRO A 449 29.53 2.56 12.11
C PRO A 449 29.03 1.76 13.30
N SER A 450 29.16 2.27 14.51
CA SER A 450 28.64 1.69 15.75
C SER A 450 27.15 1.96 15.99
N SER A 451 26.54 2.84 15.20
CA SER A 451 25.15 3.27 15.40
C SER A 451 24.17 2.22 14.89
N LYS A 452 23.50 1.50 15.79
CA LYS A 452 22.44 0.54 15.47
C LYS A 452 21.28 1.21 14.71
N ILE A 453 20.95 2.46 15.05
CA ILE A 453 19.88 3.22 14.40
C ILE A 453 20.24 3.52 12.94
N ALA A 454 21.49 3.91 12.66
CA ALA A 454 21.94 4.14 11.29
C ALA A 454 21.95 2.84 10.47
N LYS A 455 22.34 1.72 11.09
CA LYS A 455 22.28 0.39 10.47
C LYS A 455 20.83 -0.01 10.15
N GLU A 456 19.91 0.11 11.11
CA GLU A 456 18.48 -0.14 10.91
C GLU A 456 17.89 0.74 9.78
N ASN A 457 18.29 2.00 9.72
CA ASN A 457 17.85 2.90 8.66
C ASN A 457 18.30 2.41 7.28
N LEU A 458 19.57 2.06 7.11
CA LEU A 458 20.07 1.49 5.85
C LEU A 458 19.33 0.20 5.47
N GLU A 459 19.08 -0.67 6.45
CA GLU A 459 18.35 -1.93 6.24
C GLU A 459 16.96 -1.69 5.62
N VAL A 460 16.17 -0.78 6.20
CA VAL A 460 14.82 -0.44 5.71
C VAL A 460 14.83 0.03 4.25
N PHE A 461 15.81 0.84 3.86
CA PHE A 461 15.91 1.29 2.46
C PHE A 461 16.37 0.16 1.52
N CYS A 462 17.27 -0.72 1.98
CA CYS A 462 17.67 -1.90 1.21
C CYS A 462 16.51 -2.88 1.02
N GLU A 463 15.72 -3.14 2.06
CA GLU A 463 14.50 -3.97 1.98
C GLU A 463 13.49 -3.41 0.98
N ALA A 464 13.32 -2.09 0.94
CA ALA A 464 12.44 -1.45 -0.03
C ALA A 464 12.91 -1.64 -1.48
N TRP A 465 14.23 -1.61 -1.71
CA TRP A 465 14.81 -1.92 -3.02
C TRP A 465 14.60 -3.39 -3.40
N GLU A 466 14.89 -4.31 -2.50
CA GLU A 466 14.69 -5.74 -2.69
C GLU A 466 13.21 -6.08 -2.98
N SER A 467 12.30 -5.46 -2.23
CA SER A 467 10.85 -5.57 -2.47
C SER A 467 10.48 -5.08 -3.87
N GLN A 468 11.05 -3.96 -4.33
CA GLN A 468 10.76 -3.41 -5.65
C GLN A 468 11.31 -4.30 -6.79
N LEU A 469 12.46 -4.97 -6.60
CA LEU A 469 12.95 -5.97 -7.54
C LEU A 469 11.99 -7.16 -7.67
N ASN A 470 11.46 -7.65 -6.55
CA ASN A 470 10.45 -8.72 -6.56
C ASN A 470 9.15 -8.27 -7.25
N ASP A 471 8.68 -7.05 -6.99
CA ASP A 471 7.50 -6.49 -7.66
C ASP A 471 7.72 -6.38 -9.18
N MET A 472 8.94 -6.06 -9.62
CA MET A 472 9.29 -5.99 -11.04
C MET A 472 9.28 -7.35 -11.73
N ILE A 473 9.67 -8.45 -11.03
CA ILE A 473 9.54 -9.81 -11.56
C ILE A 473 8.07 -10.17 -11.81
N ILE A 474 7.20 -9.81 -10.87
CA ILE A 474 5.75 -10.03 -10.99
C ILE A 474 5.20 -9.22 -12.18
N LEU A 475 5.58 -7.96 -12.28
CA LEU A 475 5.19 -7.06 -13.36
C LEU A 475 5.61 -7.59 -14.73
N LEU A 476 6.87 -8.05 -14.88
CA LEU A 476 7.37 -8.67 -16.11
C LEU A 476 6.53 -9.86 -16.53
N LYS A 477 6.18 -10.72 -15.56
CA LYS A 477 5.31 -11.87 -15.82
C LYS A 477 3.92 -11.45 -16.26
N GLU A 478 3.31 -10.45 -15.62
CA GLU A 478 1.98 -9.96 -15.98
C GLU A 478 1.95 -9.33 -17.37
N ILE A 479 2.98 -8.58 -17.75
CA ILE A 479 3.13 -8.01 -19.09
C ILE A 479 3.22 -9.13 -20.13
N ASN A 480 4.00 -10.19 -19.85
CA ASN A 480 4.13 -11.32 -20.76
C ASN A 480 2.84 -12.12 -20.89
N ASP A 481 2.11 -12.35 -19.80
CA ASP A 481 0.81 -13.03 -19.81
C ASP A 481 -0.23 -12.26 -20.64
N VAL A 482 -0.25 -10.92 -20.57
CA VAL A 482 -1.11 -10.07 -21.42
C VAL A 482 -0.72 -10.17 -22.89
N PHE A 483 0.56 -10.18 -23.20
CA PHE A 483 1.07 -10.31 -24.57
C PHE A 483 0.67 -11.65 -25.20
N GLU A 484 0.79 -12.76 -24.46
CA GLU A 484 0.45 -14.11 -24.93
C GLU A 484 -1.07 -14.35 -24.96
N GLY A 485 -1.88 -13.36 -24.57
CA GLY A 485 -3.33 -13.50 -24.53
C GLY A 485 -3.82 -14.52 -23.51
N ARG A 486 -2.96 -14.92 -22.57
CA ARG A 486 -3.39 -15.72 -21.44
C ARG A 486 -4.30 -14.85 -20.60
N LYS A 487 -5.60 -15.15 -20.62
CA LYS A 487 -6.56 -14.52 -19.70
C LYS A 487 -6.15 -14.92 -18.28
N GLY A 488 -5.27 -14.15 -17.70
CA GLY A 488 -5.02 -14.21 -16.28
C GLY A 488 -6.35 -14.08 -15.55
N GLU A 489 -6.61 -14.93 -14.58
CA GLU A 489 -7.66 -14.69 -13.59
C GLU A 489 -7.58 -13.21 -13.20
N LYS A 490 -8.73 -12.52 -13.15
CA LYS A 490 -8.85 -11.10 -12.78
C LYS A 490 -7.89 -10.76 -11.67
N ARG A 491 -6.71 -10.25 -12.00
CA ARG A 491 -5.67 -9.99 -11.03
C ARG A 491 -5.63 -8.53 -10.70
N ALA A 492 -5.57 -8.42 -9.48
CA ALA A 492 -5.23 -7.27 -8.76
C ALA A 492 -4.02 -6.60 -9.41
N TYR A 493 -4.20 -5.39 -9.86
CA TYR A 493 -3.19 -4.37 -9.97
C TYR A 493 -2.20 -4.53 -8.81
N LEU A 494 -1.02 -3.90 -8.86
CA LEU A 494 -0.19 -3.76 -7.65
C LEU A 494 -1.12 -3.41 -6.50
N SER A 495 -1.98 -4.34 -6.29
CA SER A 495 -2.73 -4.43 -5.09
C SER A 495 -1.68 -4.82 -4.10
N LEU A 496 -1.55 -4.03 -3.12
CA LEU A 496 -1.20 -4.50 -1.81
C LEU A 496 -1.52 -5.99 -1.75
N PRO A 497 -0.51 -6.84 -1.57
CA PRO A 497 -0.64 -8.27 -1.78
C PRO A 497 -1.85 -8.80 -1.03
N ARG A 498 -2.70 -9.52 -1.74
CA ARG A 498 -3.73 -10.31 -1.06
C ARG A 498 -3.04 -11.30 -0.14
N PRO A 499 -3.58 -11.55 1.06
CA PRO A 499 -3.02 -12.54 1.97
C PRO A 499 -2.81 -13.85 1.22
N GLY A 500 -1.54 -14.26 1.14
CA GLY A 500 -1.10 -15.35 0.29
C GLY A 500 -1.77 -16.66 0.67
N LYS A 501 -2.18 -17.41 -0.32
CA LYS A 501 -2.31 -18.84 -0.22
C LYS A 501 -0.90 -19.43 -0.06
N HIS A 502 -0.45 -19.54 1.17
CA HIS A 502 0.62 -20.47 1.46
C HIS A 502 0.03 -21.87 1.50
N THR A 503 0.25 -22.62 0.43
CA THR A 503 0.08 -24.06 0.39
C THR A 503 1.11 -24.69 1.32
N ALA A 504 0.74 -24.91 2.55
CA ALA A 504 1.34 -25.94 3.38
C ALA A 504 0.19 -26.67 4.06
N ASN A 505 0.12 -27.96 3.81
CA ASN A 505 -0.80 -28.90 4.41
C ASN A 505 -0.62 -28.91 5.93
N LEU A 506 -1.35 -28.07 6.64
CA LEU A 506 -1.60 -28.16 8.06
C LEU A 506 -3.09 -28.11 8.29
N LYS A 507 -3.61 -29.03 9.08
CA LYS A 507 -5.02 -29.12 9.45
C LYS A 507 -5.57 -27.74 9.76
N VAL A 508 -6.54 -27.29 8.98
CA VAL A 508 -7.11 -25.95 9.00
C VAL A 508 -7.80 -25.72 10.34
N VAL A 509 -7.10 -25.05 11.23
CA VAL A 509 -7.74 -24.31 12.32
C VAL A 509 -8.37 -23.07 11.67
N LYS A 510 -9.67 -22.88 11.89
CA LYS A 510 -10.44 -21.82 11.24
C LYS A 510 -9.90 -20.47 11.72
N ALA A 511 -9.15 -19.79 10.85
CA ALA A 511 -8.63 -18.46 11.15
C ALA A 511 -9.78 -17.46 11.28
N VAL A 512 -9.84 -16.74 12.39
CA VAL A 512 -10.84 -15.69 12.65
C VAL A 512 -10.36 -14.40 11.98
N LYS A 513 -11.15 -13.88 11.04
CA LYS A 513 -10.86 -12.63 10.34
C LYS A 513 -11.22 -11.45 11.26
N LEU A 514 -10.25 -10.57 11.55
CA LEU A 514 -10.49 -9.31 12.23
C LEU A 514 -11.25 -8.34 11.30
N ASP A 515 -12.09 -7.49 11.88
CA ASP A 515 -12.65 -6.35 11.16
C ASP A 515 -11.62 -5.21 11.02
N ALA A 516 -11.96 -4.18 10.25
CA ALA A 516 -11.02 -3.10 9.93
C ALA A 516 -10.62 -2.29 11.17
N GLU A 517 -11.52 -2.09 12.12
CA GLU A 517 -11.27 -1.34 13.35
C GLU A 517 -10.35 -2.14 14.30
N GLU A 518 -10.62 -3.44 14.47
CA GLU A 518 -9.77 -4.34 15.23
C GLU A 518 -8.34 -4.41 14.65
N GLN A 519 -8.21 -4.49 13.31
CA GLN A 519 -6.91 -4.49 12.62
C GLN A 519 -6.15 -3.19 12.85
N ALA A 520 -6.82 -2.04 12.72
CA ALA A 520 -6.25 -0.73 12.95
C ALA A 520 -5.71 -0.58 14.39
N LYS A 521 -6.47 -1.06 15.36
CA LYS A 521 -6.10 -0.99 16.78
C LYS A 521 -4.85 -1.83 17.07
N ILE A 522 -4.77 -3.06 16.57
CA ILE A 522 -3.60 -3.92 16.73
C ILE A 522 -2.37 -3.33 16.02
N ALA A 523 -2.52 -2.80 14.81
CA ALA A 523 -1.42 -2.17 14.09
C ALA A 523 -0.86 -0.95 14.84
N LYS A 524 -1.74 -0.14 15.44
CA LYS A 524 -1.35 0.99 16.29
C LYS A 524 -0.54 0.54 17.49
N LEU A 525 -1.04 -0.42 18.25
CA LEU A 525 -0.33 -0.97 19.41
C LEU A 525 1.03 -1.56 19.02
N GLY A 526 1.09 -2.24 17.88
CA GLY A 526 2.35 -2.75 17.34
C GLY A 526 3.36 -1.64 17.06
N LEU A 527 2.92 -0.52 16.46
CA LEU A 527 3.79 0.63 16.23
C LEU A 527 4.27 1.28 17.52
N GLU A 528 3.39 1.43 18.52
CA GLU A 528 3.78 1.95 19.84
C GLU A 528 4.82 1.05 20.51
N LEU A 529 4.61 -0.26 20.47
CA LEU A 529 5.57 -1.23 21.00
C LEU A 529 6.93 -1.16 20.27
N ARG A 530 6.92 -1.03 18.94
CA ARG A 530 8.14 -0.86 18.13
C ARG A 530 8.91 0.43 18.49
N LEU A 531 8.21 1.52 18.75
CA LEU A 531 8.84 2.76 19.22
C LEU A 531 9.58 2.52 20.53
N HIS A 532 8.95 1.88 21.50
CA HIS A 532 9.54 1.62 22.80
C HIS A 532 10.75 0.65 22.72
N THR A 533 10.70 -0.38 21.85
CA THR A 533 11.88 -1.23 21.63
C THR A 533 13.06 -0.42 21.10
N SER A 534 12.80 0.49 20.17
CA SER A 534 13.82 1.40 19.66
C SER A 534 14.35 2.38 20.69
N ASP A 535 13.52 2.81 21.64
CA ASP A 535 13.93 3.69 22.73
C ASP A 535 14.87 2.98 23.69
N VAL A 536 14.55 1.71 24.01
CA VAL A 536 15.43 0.85 24.83
C VAL A 536 16.76 0.63 24.12
N ASP A 537 16.73 0.32 22.83
CA ASP A 537 17.97 0.12 22.05
C ASP A 537 18.83 1.41 22.04
N ALA A 538 18.21 2.58 21.88
CA ALA A 538 18.91 3.87 21.93
C ALA A 538 19.49 4.21 23.31
N GLU A 539 18.76 3.89 24.41
CA GLU A 539 19.29 4.10 25.76
C GLU A 539 20.44 3.11 26.06
N THR A 540 20.33 1.86 25.59
CA THR A 540 21.38 0.84 25.81
C THR A 540 22.67 1.12 25.03
N GLU A 541 22.58 1.74 23.86
CA GLU A 541 23.76 2.19 23.06
C GLU A 541 24.62 3.23 23.76
N ARG A 542 24.08 3.97 24.73
CA ARG A 542 24.81 4.98 25.49
C ARG A 542 25.77 4.41 26.53
N TRP A 543 25.58 3.12 26.87
CA TRP A 543 26.33 2.49 27.93
C TRP A 543 27.72 2.05 27.42
N GLU A 544 28.76 2.45 28.14
CA GLU A 544 30.14 2.07 27.82
C GLU A 544 30.44 0.60 28.18
N ASP A 545 29.80 0.11 29.25
CA ASP A 545 29.95 -1.28 29.75
C ASP A 545 28.84 -2.15 29.17
N GLN A 546 29.14 -2.87 28.10
CA GLN A 546 28.21 -3.77 27.41
C GLN A 546 27.96 -5.11 28.14
N ASP A 547 28.78 -5.45 29.17
CA ASP A 547 28.63 -6.67 29.95
C ASP A 547 27.75 -6.49 31.19
N ASN A 548 27.16 -5.34 31.38
CA ASN A 548 26.29 -5.02 32.51
C ASN A 548 25.01 -5.87 32.49
N GLU A 549 24.70 -6.51 33.65
CA GLU A 549 23.55 -7.40 33.78
C GLU A 549 22.20 -6.71 33.51
N ILE A 550 22.03 -5.47 34.00
CA ILE A 550 20.81 -4.67 33.76
C ILE A 550 20.66 -4.41 32.28
N LEU A 551 21.76 -4.14 31.59
CA LEU A 551 21.78 -3.91 30.16
C LEU A 551 21.33 -5.16 29.37
N ARG A 552 21.88 -6.33 29.71
CA ARG A 552 21.55 -7.61 29.09
C ARG A 552 20.08 -7.98 29.28
N GLN A 553 19.54 -7.78 30.48
CA GLN A 553 18.12 -8.00 30.80
C GLN A 553 17.22 -7.03 30.03
N ALA A 554 17.58 -5.76 29.91
CA ALA A 554 16.86 -4.78 29.15
C ALA A 554 16.84 -5.11 27.64
N GLN A 555 17.96 -5.55 27.08
CA GLN A 555 18.05 -5.98 25.69
C GLN A 555 17.22 -7.26 25.43
N SER A 556 17.22 -8.21 26.39
CA SER A 556 16.36 -9.39 26.34
C SER A 556 14.89 -9.02 26.30
N MET A 557 14.45 -8.10 27.17
CA MET A 557 13.07 -7.59 27.19
C MET A 557 12.73 -6.86 25.88
N SER A 558 13.63 -6.03 25.35
CA SER A 558 13.45 -5.36 24.05
C SER A 558 13.25 -6.36 22.91
N SER A 559 14.07 -7.42 22.86
CA SER A 559 13.95 -8.48 21.85
C SER A 559 12.62 -9.24 21.94
N MET A 560 12.14 -9.53 23.16
CA MET A 560 10.85 -10.17 23.37
C MET A 560 9.69 -9.27 22.92
N ALA A 561 9.72 -7.99 23.28
CA ALA A 561 8.74 -6.99 22.85
C ALA A 561 8.75 -6.81 21.32
N TYR A 562 9.93 -6.85 20.70
CA TYR A 562 10.08 -6.82 19.25
C TYR A 562 9.42 -8.05 18.57
N SER A 563 9.54 -9.23 19.16
CA SER A 563 8.86 -10.43 18.68
C SER A 563 7.33 -10.30 18.73
N MET A 564 6.79 -9.63 19.77
CA MET A 564 5.37 -9.33 19.88
C MET A 564 4.93 -8.28 18.85
N TYR A 565 5.77 -7.29 18.56
CA TYR A 565 5.54 -6.36 17.46
C TYR A 565 5.44 -7.09 16.12
N LEU A 566 6.36 -8.02 15.82
CA LEU A 566 6.31 -8.82 14.60
C LEU A 566 5.02 -9.65 14.51
N PHE A 567 4.53 -10.18 15.65
CA PHE A 567 3.23 -10.85 15.70
C PHE A 567 2.08 -9.93 15.25
N THR A 568 2.06 -8.65 15.67
CA THR A 568 1.02 -7.70 15.23
C THR A 568 1.03 -7.44 13.74
N ARG A 569 2.13 -7.75 13.08
CA ARG A 569 2.32 -7.68 11.61
C ARG A 569 2.03 -9.01 10.90
N GLY A 570 1.75 -10.07 11.64
CA GLY A 570 1.66 -11.43 11.09
C GLY A 570 3.00 -12.03 10.68
N GLU A 571 4.12 -11.50 11.21
CA GLU A 571 5.50 -11.87 10.93
C GLU A 571 6.18 -12.50 12.15
N GLY A 572 7.44 -12.91 11.99
CA GLY A 572 8.25 -13.46 13.09
C GLY A 572 7.89 -14.90 13.46
N LEU A 573 8.36 -15.31 14.64
CA LEU A 573 8.26 -16.69 15.15
C LEU A 573 6.92 -16.99 15.82
N LEU A 574 6.26 -15.98 16.40
CA LEU A 574 4.97 -16.12 17.07
C LEU A 574 3.87 -16.26 16.00
N LYS A 575 3.21 -17.41 15.93
CA LYS A 575 2.21 -17.73 14.91
C LYS A 575 0.78 -17.73 15.43
N THR A 576 0.60 -17.91 16.72
CA THR A 576 -0.71 -18.02 17.38
C THR A 576 -0.84 -17.04 18.53
N THR A 577 -2.06 -16.77 18.96
CA THR A 577 -2.33 -15.97 20.17
C THR A 577 -1.76 -16.66 21.43
N GLN A 578 -1.67 -17.97 21.43
CA GLN A 578 -1.03 -18.72 22.52
C GLN A 578 0.46 -18.45 22.59
N ASP A 579 1.15 -18.40 21.44
CA ASP A 579 2.58 -18.05 21.38
C ASP A 579 2.80 -16.63 21.92
N LEU A 580 1.90 -15.69 21.57
CA LEU A 580 1.95 -14.31 22.08
C LEU A 580 1.79 -14.27 23.61
N PHE A 581 0.81 -14.98 24.18
CA PHE A 581 0.57 -15.00 25.63
C PHE A 581 1.71 -15.66 26.39
N HIS A 582 2.28 -16.73 25.84
CA HIS A 582 3.47 -17.37 26.40
C HIS A 582 4.68 -16.44 26.39
N GLN A 583 4.91 -15.74 25.27
CA GLN A 583 5.98 -14.74 25.17
C GLN A 583 5.78 -13.59 26.18
N ALA A 584 4.54 -13.15 26.40
CA ALA A 584 4.21 -12.13 27.37
C ALA A 584 4.44 -12.60 28.83
N GLU A 585 4.20 -13.89 29.14
CA GLU A 585 4.54 -14.47 30.44
C GLU A 585 6.05 -14.47 30.68
N ILE A 586 6.85 -14.90 29.70
CA ILE A 586 8.32 -14.87 29.78
C ILE A 586 8.82 -13.44 29.96
N PHE A 587 8.24 -12.48 29.23
CA PHE A 587 8.57 -11.06 29.35
C PHE A 587 8.28 -10.54 30.78
N ALA A 588 7.16 -10.92 31.36
CA ALA A 588 6.81 -10.57 32.76
C ALA A 588 7.80 -11.17 33.77
N GLU A 589 8.25 -12.40 33.56
CA GLU A 589 9.27 -13.03 34.42
C GLU A 589 10.62 -12.32 34.31
N GLU A 590 11.04 -11.94 33.10
CA GLU A 590 12.28 -11.21 32.88
C GLU A 590 12.27 -9.83 33.54
N SER A 591 11.10 -9.16 33.54
CA SER A 591 10.94 -7.89 34.26
C SER A 591 11.14 -8.01 35.78
N LEU A 592 10.76 -9.15 36.37
CA LEU A 592 11.00 -9.42 37.80
C LEU A 592 12.48 -9.70 38.08
N ARG A 593 13.21 -10.33 37.15
CA ARG A 593 14.67 -10.49 37.26
C ARG A 593 15.35 -9.14 37.21
N LEU A 594 14.94 -8.28 36.25
CA LEU A 594 15.47 -6.93 36.15
C LEU A 594 15.18 -6.13 37.44
N HIS A 595 13.99 -6.23 38.00
CA HIS A 595 13.64 -5.60 39.28
C HIS A 595 14.60 -6.03 40.39
N SER A 596 14.92 -7.33 40.48
CA SER A 596 15.89 -7.83 41.47
C SER A 596 17.29 -7.27 41.25
N SER A 597 17.75 -7.15 39.99
CA SER A 597 19.05 -6.56 39.65
C SER A 597 19.08 -5.05 39.99
N LEU A 598 17.99 -4.34 39.81
CA LEU A 598 17.87 -2.91 40.18
C LEU A 598 17.92 -2.72 41.70
N HIS A 599 17.31 -3.61 42.48
CA HIS A 599 17.43 -3.60 43.92
C HIS A 599 18.86 -3.85 44.37
N ALA A 600 19.57 -4.80 43.73
CA ALA A 600 20.97 -5.06 44.04
C ALA A 600 21.83 -3.81 43.75
N LEU A 601 21.57 -3.11 42.64
CA LEU A 601 22.26 -1.84 42.33
C LEU A 601 21.90 -0.75 43.35
N SER A 602 20.65 -0.64 43.75
CA SER A 602 20.19 0.39 44.67
C SER A 602 20.83 0.29 46.05
N ASN A 603 21.23 -0.92 46.50
CA ASN A 603 21.92 -1.11 47.76
C ASN A 603 23.36 -0.56 47.77
N GLN A 604 23.89 -0.19 46.61
CA GLN A 604 25.22 0.41 46.44
C GLN A 604 25.19 1.93 46.31
N LEU A 605 23.99 2.54 46.32
CA LEU A 605 23.75 3.97 46.13
C LEU A 605 23.42 4.69 47.44
N GLU A 606 23.69 5.99 47.48
CA GLU A 606 23.28 6.85 48.60
C GLU A 606 21.73 7.03 48.60
N GLU A 607 21.17 7.36 49.77
CA GLU A 607 19.71 7.35 50.00
C GLU A 607 18.98 8.33 49.08
N ASP A 608 19.56 9.51 48.81
CA ASP A 608 18.97 10.51 47.92
C ASP A 608 18.93 10.08 46.44
N GLU A 609 19.84 9.24 46.01
CA GLU A 609 19.94 8.71 44.64
C GLU A 609 19.11 7.45 44.43
N LYS A 610 18.97 6.65 45.48
CA LYS A 610 18.21 5.43 45.51
C LYS A 610 16.72 5.61 45.34
N SER A 611 16.16 6.67 45.96
CA SER A 611 14.72 6.91 46.01
C SER A 611 14.05 7.03 44.61
N PRO A 612 14.56 7.85 43.64
CA PRO A 612 13.96 7.95 42.31
C PRO A 612 14.02 6.64 41.52
N LEU A 613 15.12 5.86 41.67
CA LEU A 613 15.30 4.60 40.98
C LEU A 613 14.32 3.54 41.49
N LEU A 614 14.22 3.41 42.81
CA LEU A 614 13.30 2.44 43.44
C LEU A 614 11.84 2.79 43.16
N MET A 615 11.47 4.07 43.16
CA MET A 615 10.10 4.50 42.86
C MET A 615 9.62 4.01 41.47
N GLU A 616 10.46 4.04 40.46
CA GLU A 616 10.12 3.50 39.13
C GLU A 616 10.28 1.98 39.08
N ALA A 617 11.29 1.39 39.75
CA ALA A 617 11.52 -0.05 39.76
C ALA A 617 10.38 -0.83 40.44
N GLU A 618 9.80 -0.29 41.54
CA GLU A 618 8.68 -0.90 42.25
C GLU A 618 7.38 -1.02 41.44
N ARG A 619 7.33 -0.42 40.25
CA ARG A 619 6.21 -0.59 39.31
C ARG A 619 6.25 -1.93 38.59
N PHE A 620 7.43 -2.54 38.42
CA PHE A 620 7.56 -3.81 37.69
C PHE A 620 6.78 -4.97 38.31
N PRO A 621 6.82 -5.23 39.64
CA PRO A 621 6.07 -6.34 40.22
C PRO A 621 4.55 -6.25 39.98
N ALA A 622 3.98 -5.06 40.12
CA ALA A 622 2.55 -4.86 39.90
C ALA A 622 2.16 -5.07 38.44
N LEU A 623 2.93 -4.48 37.49
CA LEU A 623 2.70 -4.63 36.07
C LEU A 623 2.94 -6.06 35.59
N SER A 624 3.97 -6.73 36.11
CA SER A 624 4.26 -8.15 35.82
C SER A 624 3.11 -9.05 36.26
N GLN A 625 2.62 -8.86 37.49
CA GLN A 625 1.48 -9.62 38.01
C GLN A 625 0.22 -9.39 37.14
N GLN A 626 -0.05 -8.16 36.76
CA GLN A 626 -1.18 -7.82 35.90
C GLN A 626 -1.08 -8.52 34.56
N LEU A 627 0.08 -8.44 33.87
CA LEU A 627 0.30 -9.09 32.58
C LEU A 627 0.19 -10.62 32.68
N GLN A 628 0.73 -11.24 33.74
CA GLN A 628 0.60 -12.68 33.97
C GLN A 628 -0.86 -13.09 34.20
N MET A 629 -1.64 -12.30 34.96
CA MET A 629 -3.07 -12.55 35.15
C MET A 629 -3.84 -12.46 33.83
N THR A 630 -3.56 -11.44 33.01
CA THR A 630 -4.15 -11.29 31.68
C THR A 630 -3.84 -12.50 30.81
N CYS A 631 -2.59 -12.95 30.78
CA CYS A 631 -2.15 -14.08 29.93
C CYS A 631 -2.73 -15.43 30.39
N ARG A 632 -2.92 -15.66 31.68
CA ARG A 632 -3.42 -16.93 32.24
C ARG A 632 -4.95 -17.02 32.26
N THR A 633 -5.67 -15.91 32.18
CA THR A 633 -7.14 -15.91 32.20
C THR A 633 -7.67 -16.61 30.96
N PRO A 634 -8.44 -17.71 31.09
CA PRO A 634 -9.03 -18.37 29.93
C PRO A 634 -10.12 -17.49 29.32
N VAL A 635 -10.12 -17.38 28.00
CA VAL A 635 -11.13 -16.60 27.25
C VAL A 635 -11.67 -17.45 26.10
N HIS A 636 -12.96 -17.27 25.81
CA HIS A 636 -13.65 -17.95 24.73
C HIS A 636 -14.31 -16.95 23.79
N GLY A 637 -14.18 -17.20 22.50
CA GLY A 637 -14.78 -16.38 21.45
C GLY A 637 -13.87 -15.24 20.96
N LYS A 638 -14.16 -14.77 19.72
CA LYS A 638 -13.34 -13.78 18.99
C LYS A 638 -13.12 -12.50 19.78
N ALA A 639 -14.19 -11.86 20.25
CA ALA A 639 -14.11 -10.55 20.93
C ALA A 639 -13.28 -10.63 22.22
N ALA A 640 -13.44 -11.69 23.03
CA ALA A 640 -12.71 -11.88 24.25
C ALA A 640 -11.22 -12.16 24.00
N THR A 641 -10.91 -12.95 22.96
CA THR A 641 -9.53 -13.22 22.53
C THR A 641 -8.86 -11.94 22.01
N PHE A 642 -9.57 -11.15 21.21
CA PHE A 642 -9.07 -9.86 20.73
C PHE A 642 -8.75 -8.92 21.89
N THR A 643 -9.68 -8.74 22.84
CA THR A 643 -9.46 -7.91 24.04
C THR A 643 -8.25 -8.38 24.85
N LYS A 644 -8.07 -9.69 25.00
CA LYS A 644 -6.91 -10.25 25.70
C LYS A 644 -5.59 -9.94 24.98
N VAL A 645 -5.54 -10.05 23.64
CA VAL A 645 -4.37 -9.67 22.81
C VAL A 645 -4.08 -8.19 22.97
N ASP A 646 -5.09 -7.34 22.79
CA ASP A 646 -5.02 -5.89 22.95
C ASP A 646 -4.44 -5.50 24.33
N THR A 647 -5.01 -6.05 25.39
CA THR A 647 -4.56 -5.79 26.77
C THR A 647 -3.13 -6.28 27.00
N SER A 648 -2.77 -7.49 26.54
CA SER A 648 -1.41 -8.04 26.73
C SER A 648 -0.34 -7.18 26.05
N ILE A 649 -0.60 -6.68 24.83
CA ILE A 649 0.34 -5.79 24.11
C ILE A 649 0.41 -4.44 24.83
N GLN A 650 -0.71 -3.88 25.28
CA GLN A 650 -0.75 -2.60 26.00
C GLN A 650 0.00 -2.67 27.35
N GLU A 651 -0.16 -3.75 28.11
CA GLU A 651 0.55 -3.97 29.37
C GLU A 651 2.05 -4.13 29.12
N THR A 652 2.46 -4.85 28.07
CA THR A 652 3.87 -4.93 27.65
C THR A 652 4.41 -3.55 27.31
N THR A 653 3.67 -2.73 26.59
CA THR A 653 4.06 -1.34 26.23
C THR A 653 4.24 -0.47 27.47
N ASN A 654 3.34 -0.60 28.46
CA ASN A 654 3.45 0.10 29.73
C ASN A 654 4.72 -0.29 30.49
N MET A 655 5.09 -1.58 30.50
CA MET A 655 6.31 -2.06 31.14
C MET A 655 7.56 -1.56 30.40
N MET A 656 7.54 -1.50 29.07
CA MET A 656 8.63 -0.92 28.26
C MET A 656 8.84 0.57 28.58
N THR A 657 7.74 1.32 28.83
CA THR A 657 7.83 2.72 29.27
C THR A 657 8.55 2.88 30.60
N VAL A 658 8.29 1.97 31.56
CA VAL A 658 9.00 1.94 32.85
C VAL A 658 10.47 1.58 32.64
N LEU A 659 10.75 0.58 31.78
CA LEU A 659 12.11 0.14 31.45
C LEU A 659 12.98 1.29 30.91
N ILE A 660 12.47 2.09 29.98
CA ILE A 660 13.17 3.24 29.40
C ILE A 660 13.55 4.25 30.48
N LYS A 661 12.62 4.57 31.40
CA LYS A 661 12.87 5.48 32.50
C LYS A 661 13.93 4.98 33.45
N VAL A 662 13.85 3.72 33.82
CA VAL A 662 14.82 3.05 34.70
C VAL A 662 16.21 3.04 34.08
N LEU A 663 16.34 2.68 32.80
CA LEU A 663 17.61 2.70 32.09
C LEU A 663 18.24 4.10 32.05
N SER A 664 17.45 5.12 31.79
CA SER A 664 17.92 6.51 31.81
C SER A 664 18.40 6.96 33.20
N LEU A 665 17.70 6.52 34.27
CA LEU A 665 18.14 6.80 35.64
C LEU A 665 19.41 6.05 35.98
N CYS A 666 19.50 4.75 35.70
CA CYS A 666 20.70 3.94 35.92
C CYS A 666 21.91 4.51 35.18
N TYR A 667 21.76 4.92 33.93
CA TYR A 667 22.84 5.55 33.16
C TYR A 667 23.38 6.80 33.84
N LYS A 668 22.47 7.71 34.30
CA LYS A 668 22.87 8.94 35.01
C LYS A 668 23.61 8.64 36.30
N LEU A 669 23.12 7.67 37.08
CA LEU A 669 23.73 7.27 38.34
C LEU A 669 25.12 6.65 38.13
N LEU A 670 25.26 5.73 37.18
CA LEU A 670 26.55 5.10 36.88
C LEU A 670 27.57 6.11 36.34
N LYS A 671 27.14 7.07 35.55
CA LYS A 671 28.02 8.15 35.08
C LYS A 671 28.49 9.05 36.20
N LYS A 672 27.60 9.40 37.16
CA LYS A 672 27.94 10.19 38.33
C LYS A 672 28.95 9.46 39.22
N CYS A 673 28.73 8.20 39.55
CA CYS A 673 29.64 7.36 40.34
C CYS A 673 31.03 7.26 39.71
N LYS A 674 31.16 7.20 38.38
CA LYS A 674 32.46 7.22 37.68
C LYS A 674 33.18 8.55 37.80
N VAL A 675 32.44 9.69 37.75
CA VAL A 675 33.01 11.04 37.89
C VAL A 675 33.53 11.26 39.32
N ASP A 676 32.77 10.80 40.33
CA ASP A 676 33.19 10.92 41.75
C ASP A 676 34.41 10.08 42.07
N GLN A 677 34.55 8.88 41.47
CA GLN A 677 35.75 8.04 41.59
C GLN A 677 36.99 8.61 40.92
N THR A 678 36.83 9.38 39.84
CA THR A 678 37.94 10.09 39.16
C THR A 678 38.38 11.32 39.91
N LEU A 679 37.51 11.95 40.71
CA LEU A 679 37.80 13.11 41.54
C LEU A 679 38.45 12.73 42.91
N MET A 680 38.26 11.51 43.40
CA MET A 680 38.73 11.03 44.69
C MET A 680 40.00 10.12 44.62
N GLY A 681 40.77 10.18 43.56
CA GLY A 681 42.12 9.55 43.43
C GLY A 681 42.49 8.48 44.46
N SER A 682 42.02 7.23 44.30
CA SER A 682 42.61 6.07 45.01
C SER A 682 42.41 4.78 44.22
N PRO A 683 43.46 4.00 44.01
CA PRO A 683 43.40 2.78 43.24
C PRO A 683 43.04 1.60 44.13
N HIS A 684 41.81 1.21 44.20
CA HIS A 684 41.45 -0.12 44.67
C HIS A 684 40.57 -0.83 43.65
N GLY A 685 41.20 -1.83 43.05
CA GLY A 685 40.59 -2.71 42.06
C GLY A 685 39.36 -3.42 42.60
N TRP A 686 38.35 -3.39 41.80
CA TRP A 686 37.18 -4.24 41.93
C TRP A 686 37.57 -5.65 41.52
N GLN A 687 37.79 -6.53 42.52
CA GLN A 687 37.78 -7.98 42.31
C GLN A 687 36.32 -8.41 42.26
N GLY A 688 35.86 -8.69 41.04
CA GLY A 688 34.58 -9.37 40.82
C GLY A 688 34.64 -10.78 41.36
N ASN A 689 33.77 -11.12 42.28
CA ASN A 689 33.52 -12.51 42.69
C ASN A 689 32.96 -13.27 41.47
N GLN A 690 33.83 -14.08 40.88
CA GLN A 690 33.42 -15.12 39.95
C GLN A 690 32.64 -16.19 40.71
N LEU A 691 31.32 -16.21 40.54
CA LEU A 691 30.53 -17.42 40.74
C LEU A 691 30.55 -18.17 39.41
N GLN A 692 31.39 -19.21 39.38
CA GLN A 692 31.36 -20.24 38.36
C GLN A 692 29.98 -20.90 38.35
N THR A 693 29.25 -20.71 37.30
CA THR A 693 28.22 -21.63 36.86
C THR A 693 28.68 -22.28 35.57
N VAL A 694 28.70 -23.59 35.63
CA VAL A 694 29.20 -24.56 34.66
C VAL A 694 28.56 -24.31 33.29
N ALA A 695 29.41 -24.13 32.29
CA ALA A 695 29.08 -24.17 30.90
C ALA A 695 28.57 -25.57 30.50
N ASN A 696 27.36 -25.64 29.94
CA ASN A 696 27.05 -26.64 28.94
C ASN A 696 26.78 -25.89 27.64
N GLY A 697 27.79 -25.99 26.77
CA GLY A 697 27.69 -25.52 25.41
C GLY A 697 26.79 -26.41 24.59
N GLU A 698 25.88 -25.81 23.90
CA GLU A 698 25.46 -26.27 22.58
C GLU A 698 25.37 -25.06 21.67
N SER A 699 26.36 -24.98 20.81
CA SER A 699 26.45 -24.12 19.66
C SER A 699 25.33 -24.52 18.69
N LEU A 700 24.31 -23.70 18.56
CA LEU A 700 23.41 -23.71 17.41
C LEU A 700 23.67 -22.46 16.59
N GLU A 701 24.65 -22.58 15.69
CA GLU A 701 24.73 -21.77 14.49
C GLU A 701 23.50 -22.08 13.63
N GLY A 702 22.41 -21.36 13.87
CA GLY A 702 21.27 -21.26 12.97
C GLY A 702 21.46 -20.04 12.08
N LYS A 703 22.00 -20.25 10.88
CA LYS A 703 21.88 -19.30 9.78
C LYS A 703 20.38 -19.15 9.44
N ASN A 704 19.71 -18.20 10.03
CA ASN A 704 18.45 -17.69 9.53
C ASN A 704 18.70 -16.34 8.87
N THR A 705 18.96 -16.40 7.56
CA THR A 705 18.75 -15.28 6.66
C THR A 705 17.25 -15.17 6.40
N ASP A 706 16.52 -14.61 7.35
CA ASP A 706 15.15 -14.18 7.10
C ASP A 706 15.19 -12.90 6.28
N THR A 707 14.92 -13.05 4.99
CA THR A 707 14.65 -11.96 4.06
C THR A 707 13.39 -11.22 4.50
N PHE A 708 13.57 -10.10 5.19
CA PHE A 708 12.50 -9.15 5.48
C PHE A 708 12.12 -8.41 4.21
N GLY A 709 11.16 -8.92 3.45
CA GLY A 709 10.51 -8.14 2.42
C GLY A 709 9.58 -7.10 3.08
N ALA A 710 9.70 -5.83 2.68
CA ALA A 710 8.77 -4.78 3.10
C ALA A 710 7.35 -5.16 2.67
N LYS A 711 6.54 -5.62 3.62
CA LYS A 711 5.14 -5.95 3.42
C LYS A 711 4.28 -4.76 3.82
N SER A 712 3.25 -4.51 3.06
CA SER A 712 2.41 -3.32 3.16
C SER A 712 1.65 -3.18 4.49
N LEU A 713 1.36 -1.95 4.93
CA LEU A 713 0.56 -1.67 6.13
C LEU A 713 -0.81 -2.37 6.07
N GLU A 714 -1.45 -2.41 4.90
CA GLU A 714 -2.69 -3.17 4.67
C GLU A 714 -2.47 -4.69 4.65
N ARG A 715 -1.32 -5.15 4.16
CA ARG A 715 -0.92 -6.55 4.24
C ARG A 715 -0.75 -6.98 5.69
N HIS A 716 -0.17 -6.11 6.51
CA HIS A 716 0.00 -6.35 7.94
C HIS A 716 -1.35 -6.38 8.65
N MET A 717 -2.26 -5.50 8.26
CA MET A 717 -3.61 -5.43 8.82
C MET A 717 -4.52 -6.58 8.36
N ALA A 718 -4.33 -7.09 7.13
CA ALA A 718 -5.14 -8.20 6.58
C ALA A 718 -4.67 -9.60 7.03
N ASN A 719 -3.41 -9.74 7.47
CA ASN A 719 -2.82 -11.03 7.85
C ASN A 719 -2.93 -11.38 9.33
N LEU A 720 -3.51 -10.49 10.16
CA LEU A 720 -3.78 -10.79 11.57
C LEU A 720 -4.91 -11.81 11.67
N THR A 721 -4.54 -13.06 11.70
CA THR A 721 -5.45 -14.18 11.94
C THR A 721 -5.28 -14.65 13.37
N PHE A 722 -6.38 -14.58 14.16
CA PHE A 722 -6.43 -15.21 15.47
C PHE A 722 -6.86 -16.66 15.29
N LEU A 723 -6.05 -17.57 15.80
CA LEU A 723 -6.41 -18.98 15.88
C LEU A 723 -7.20 -19.19 17.18
N GLU A 724 -8.46 -19.59 17.06
CA GLU A 724 -9.22 -20.09 18.22
C GLU A 724 -8.59 -21.41 18.67
N SER A 725 -8.04 -21.43 19.88
CA SER A 725 -7.69 -22.69 20.55
C SER A 725 -8.98 -23.42 20.96
N LYS A 726 -9.14 -24.65 20.50
CA LYS A 726 -10.15 -25.54 21.02
C LYS A 726 -9.78 -26.02 22.42
#